data_f8182bedbf19bd9218aff628b9896eac
#
_entry.id   f8182bedbf19bd9218aff628b9896eac
#
_cell.length_a   1.000
_cell.length_b   1.000
_cell.length_c   1.000
_cell.angle_alpha   90.00
_cell.angle_beta   90.00
_cell.angle_gamma   90.00
#
_symmetry.space_group_name_H-M   'P 1'
#
loop_
_entity.id
_entity.type
_entity.pdbx_description
1 polymer ?
#
loop_
_entity_poly.entity_id
_entity_poly.type
_entity_poly.pdbx_seq_one_letter_code
_entity_poly.pdbx_strand_id
1 'polypeptide(L)'
;MTQERVMKLMEFLGQDCVLLPIPNGEKRPMDAGWQKTTALAARKPEYIRRLEAGNIGVLLGKAGGGLCSIDIDSDESAEQFLKLNPKLEKTLQTRGARGRNFWVRIDGDFPSLAKMADWGEWRSDGGQTVIYGKHPSGGNYTWVVPEKPITIKFDEIVWPEHLELPWKIKINSAYDDLVDEFGKPWKEIKDKKQREFIVSLNQPFWAGKYQHDHRVLYEPKECDFYEYENERGIWRVKSEDAIKQEISRDILRFSREQDRPEIEHMRSDNSLSGIVRQLRGIVEHEDAFTLHRIPGVHCSNRFIKFESGQIEEHEFSPDFFSRNQCPVEFKGLDLVPERFLAELAIPALPDPDDLLIFQKYFGMCLFGTNIIQRFVVLYGQAGGGKSTLHNVVHLLTGKENMAQLRTQHLDKQFELYRYRAKTLLSGVDVPGNFLQMGGAKVIKGLTGGDVLDAEGKGINDGYHIIGNYNIIITANEKLRVSLEGDVEAWRRRLLLLEFNQPPPAKKIDRFAEKLVEEEGPAILAWGLRGFLLLQKDVEDTGDIRLADSQVTRIHNLLAESESVDHFIKERVEKVKGSVVSMEEFVQLYGLYCAEMGWRPLAGSRLSHLIRDKMLELRQSNISNSVQKSKKGFRNIRVQGQEEEGYADADY
;
A
#
# COMPACT_ATOMS: atom_id res chain seq x y z
N MET A 1 -15.03 -45.48 -4.48
CA MET A 1 -15.49 -45.13 -3.11
C MET A 1 -16.73 -44.24 -3.23
N THR A 2 -17.72 -44.29 -2.36
CA THR A 2 -18.90 -43.38 -2.45
C THR A 2 -18.55 -42.00 -1.90
N GLN A 3 -19.25 -40.95 -2.35
CA GLN A 3 -19.07 -39.57 -1.90
C GLN A 3 -19.10 -39.46 -0.36
N GLU A 4 -20.01 -40.12 0.30
CA GLU A 4 -20.13 -40.16 1.77
C GLU A 4 -18.86 -40.72 2.42
N ARG A 5 -18.26 -41.77 1.84
CA ARG A 5 -16.99 -42.34 2.35
C ARG A 5 -15.81 -41.44 2.10
N VAL A 6 -15.78 -40.70 0.98
CA VAL A 6 -14.74 -39.70 0.72
C VAL A 6 -14.81 -38.59 1.76
N MET A 7 -16.01 -38.10 2.08
CA MET A 7 -16.18 -37.06 3.10
C MET A 7 -15.79 -37.54 4.50
N LYS A 8 -16.17 -38.77 4.87
CA LYS A 8 -15.75 -39.39 6.14
C LYS A 8 -14.23 -39.56 6.22
N LEU A 9 -13.56 -39.87 5.11
CA LEU A 9 -12.10 -39.96 5.05
C LEU A 9 -11.43 -38.60 5.27
N MET A 10 -11.98 -37.53 4.66
CA MET A 10 -11.48 -36.17 4.87
C MET A 10 -11.64 -35.74 6.35
N GLU A 11 -12.79 -36.02 6.94
CA GLU A 11 -13.04 -35.73 8.37
C GLU A 11 -12.10 -36.52 9.30
N PHE A 12 -11.85 -37.78 8.95
CA PHE A 12 -10.97 -38.66 9.70
C PHE A 12 -9.52 -38.17 9.70
N LEU A 13 -9.01 -37.71 8.54
CA LEU A 13 -7.66 -37.22 8.40
C LEU A 13 -7.48 -35.74 8.86
N GLY A 14 -8.56 -35.02 9.05
CA GLY A 14 -8.57 -33.63 9.49
C GLY A 14 -9.00 -32.65 8.41
N GLN A 15 -9.41 -31.44 8.86
CA GLN A 15 -10.02 -30.45 7.95
C GLN A 15 -9.09 -29.92 6.86
N ASP A 16 -7.80 -29.91 7.11
CA ASP A 16 -6.78 -29.38 6.17
C ASP A 16 -6.22 -30.46 5.21
N CYS A 17 -6.71 -31.70 5.31
CA CYS A 17 -6.23 -32.76 4.43
C CYS A 17 -6.69 -32.55 2.99
N VAL A 18 -5.79 -32.89 2.04
CA VAL A 18 -6.05 -32.83 0.61
C VAL A 18 -5.98 -34.24 0.04
N LEU A 19 -7.12 -34.77 -0.41
CA LEU A 19 -7.18 -36.03 -1.12
C LEU A 19 -6.89 -35.82 -2.62
N LEU A 20 -6.16 -36.74 -3.22
CA LEU A 20 -5.73 -36.69 -4.61
C LEU A 20 -6.35 -37.83 -5.41
N PRO A 21 -7.02 -37.58 -6.55
CA PRO A 21 -7.50 -38.64 -7.43
C PRO A 21 -6.33 -39.30 -8.16
N ILE A 22 -6.26 -40.61 -8.02
CA ILE A 22 -5.23 -41.44 -8.67
C ILE A 22 -5.94 -42.49 -9.52
N PRO A 23 -5.50 -42.76 -10.74
CA PRO A 23 -6.08 -43.83 -11.56
C PRO A 23 -6.04 -45.18 -10.87
N ASN A 24 -7.03 -46.02 -11.14
CA ASN A 24 -7.15 -47.32 -10.51
C ASN A 24 -5.90 -48.22 -10.84
N GLY A 25 -5.27 -48.73 -9.81
CA GLY A 25 -4.05 -49.53 -9.94
C GLY A 25 -2.75 -48.74 -10.10
N GLU A 26 -2.82 -47.39 -10.07
CA GLU A 26 -1.64 -46.51 -10.11
C GLU A 26 -1.25 -46.02 -8.74
N LYS A 27 -0.01 -45.52 -8.61
CA LYS A 27 0.52 -44.93 -7.35
C LYS A 27 0.65 -43.41 -7.38
N ARG A 28 0.47 -42.77 -8.53
CA ARG A 28 0.70 -41.32 -8.70
C ARG A 28 -0.49 -40.61 -9.32
N PRO A 29 -0.79 -39.41 -8.88
CA PRO A 29 -1.74 -38.52 -9.58
C PRO A 29 -1.24 -38.22 -11.01
N MET A 30 -2.17 -38.19 -11.99
CA MET A 30 -1.82 -37.82 -13.36
C MET A 30 -1.95 -36.30 -13.63
N ASP A 31 -2.64 -35.58 -12.78
CA ASP A 31 -2.84 -34.12 -12.93
C ASP A 31 -1.50 -33.39 -12.78
N ALA A 32 -1.18 -32.52 -13.73
CA ALA A 32 -0.04 -31.63 -13.60
C ALA A 32 -0.28 -30.64 -12.44
N GLY A 33 0.73 -30.45 -11.59
CA GLY A 33 0.65 -29.50 -10.45
C GLY A 33 -0.22 -29.96 -9.28
N TRP A 34 -0.49 -31.26 -9.14
CA TRP A 34 -1.26 -31.81 -8.00
C TRP A 34 -0.72 -31.39 -6.62
N GLN A 35 0.57 -31.08 -6.52
CA GLN A 35 1.21 -30.57 -5.28
C GLN A 35 0.66 -29.21 -4.82
N LYS A 36 0.06 -28.47 -5.74
CA LYS A 36 -0.55 -27.15 -5.48
C LYS A 36 -2.06 -27.22 -5.17
N THR A 37 -2.63 -28.42 -5.10
CA THR A 37 -4.06 -28.59 -4.78
C THR A 37 -4.31 -28.12 -3.34
N THR A 38 -5.29 -27.23 -3.17
CA THR A 38 -5.68 -26.74 -1.85
C THR A 38 -6.83 -27.56 -1.26
N ALA A 39 -6.98 -27.56 0.06
CA ALA A 39 -8.09 -28.22 0.75
C ALA A 39 -9.47 -27.70 0.27
N LEU A 40 -9.58 -26.42 -0.05
CA LEU A 40 -10.80 -25.82 -0.60
C LEU A 40 -11.12 -26.36 -2.00
N ALA A 41 -10.12 -26.47 -2.87
CA ALA A 41 -10.28 -27.02 -4.22
C ALA A 41 -10.68 -28.51 -4.17
N ALA A 42 -10.10 -29.29 -3.27
CA ALA A 42 -10.36 -30.70 -3.10
C ALA A 42 -11.79 -31.01 -2.57
N ARG A 43 -12.50 -30.03 -2.04
CA ARG A 43 -13.89 -30.16 -1.55
C ARG A 43 -14.97 -29.81 -2.56
N LYS A 44 -14.61 -29.31 -3.73
CA LYS A 44 -15.58 -29.01 -4.78
C LYS A 44 -16.28 -30.29 -5.25
N PRO A 45 -17.60 -30.27 -5.52
CA PRO A 45 -18.37 -31.46 -5.92
C PRO A 45 -17.80 -32.20 -7.13
N GLU A 46 -17.29 -31.45 -8.11
CA GLU A 46 -16.64 -32.01 -9.29
C GLU A 46 -15.33 -32.75 -8.98
N TYR A 47 -14.56 -32.23 -8.01
CA TYR A 47 -13.33 -32.88 -7.58
C TYR A 47 -13.61 -34.15 -6.77
N ILE A 48 -14.60 -34.13 -5.89
CA ILE A 48 -15.04 -35.28 -5.09
C ILE A 48 -15.47 -36.43 -6.01
N ARG A 49 -16.23 -36.14 -7.10
CA ARG A 49 -16.60 -37.17 -8.09
C ARG A 49 -15.39 -37.87 -8.71
N ARG A 50 -14.28 -37.17 -8.90
CA ARG A 50 -13.04 -37.78 -9.42
C ARG A 50 -12.40 -38.73 -8.41
N LEU A 51 -12.52 -38.45 -7.12
CA LEU A 51 -12.04 -39.32 -6.03
C LEU A 51 -12.82 -40.64 -5.91
N GLU A 52 -14.07 -40.67 -6.43
CA GLU A 52 -14.90 -41.87 -6.42
C GLU A 52 -14.43 -42.93 -7.44
N ALA A 53 -13.80 -42.48 -8.52
CA ALA A 53 -13.54 -43.32 -9.72
C ALA A 53 -12.27 -44.18 -9.64
N GLY A 54 -11.35 -43.94 -8.69
CA GLY A 54 -10.05 -44.62 -8.66
C GLY A 54 -9.45 -44.80 -7.28
N ASN A 55 -8.11 -44.86 -7.25
CA ASN A 55 -7.36 -44.82 -6.01
C ASN A 55 -7.37 -43.42 -5.42
N ILE A 56 -7.16 -43.33 -4.11
CA ILE A 56 -7.07 -42.06 -3.40
C ILE A 56 -5.68 -41.95 -2.79
N GLY A 57 -4.97 -40.89 -3.16
CA GLY A 57 -3.75 -40.44 -2.51
C GLY A 57 -4.07 -39.33 -1.49
N VAL A 58 -3.12 -39.04 -0.64
CA VAL A 58 -3.16 -37.92 0.32
C VAL A 58 -1.95 -37.04 0.10
N LEU A 59 -2.16 -35.76 -0.12
CA LEU A 59 -1.08 -34.78 -0.19
C LEU A 59 -0.47 -34.61 1.21
N LEU A 60 0.84 -34.64 1.29
CA LEU A 60 1.57 -34.62 2.55
C LEU A 60 2.30 -33.29 2.78
N GLY A 61 2.77 -33.09 4.02
CA GLY A 61 3.50 -31.91 4.44
C GLY A 61 2.61 -30.73 4.81
N LYS A 62 3.16 -29.52 4.74
CA LYS A 62 2.47 -28.27 5.12
C LYS A 62 1.16 -28.08 4.34
N ALA A 63 1.19 -28.37 3.04
CA ALA A 63 0.00 -28.30 2.18
C ALA A 63 -1.11 -29.30 2.55
N GLY A 64 -0.80 -30.38 3.26
CA GLY A 64 -1.72 -31.37 3.81
C GLY A 64 -2.03 -31.18 5.30
N GLY A 65 -1.81 -29.98 5.85
CA GLY A 65 -2.05 -29.67 7.26
C GLY A 65 -1.07 -30.36 8.23
N GLY A 66 0.20 -30.50 7.82
CA GLY A 66 1.26 -31.15 8.60
C GLY A 66 1.21 -32.68 8.61
N LEU A 67 0.34 -33.28 7.80
CA LEU A 67 0.25 -34.75 7.69
C LEU A 67 1.45 -35.31 6.92
N CYS A 68 2.17 -36.24 7.51
CA CYS A 68 3.32 -36.91 6.94
C CYS A 68 3.13 -38.42 7.01
N SER A 69 3.93 -39.18 6.26
CA SER A 69 3.93 -40.63 6.36
C SER A 69 5.33 -41.21 6.32
N ILE A 70 5.55 -42.23 7.13
CA ILE A 70 6.77 -43.03 7.15
C ILE A 70 6.47 -44.35 6.40
N ASP A 71 6.97 -44.48 5.18
CA ASP A 71 6.78 -45.65 4.34
C ASP A 71 7.94 -46.59 4.53
N ILE A 72 7.72 -47.76 5.13
CA ILE A 72 8.73 -48.80 5.39
C ILE A 72 8.51 -49.97 4.48
N ASP A 73 9.54 -50.35 3.72
CA ASP A 73 9.44 -51.29 2.60
C ASP A 73 9.33 -52.76 3.02
N SER A 74 9.70 -53.12 4.26
CA SER A 74 9.63 -54.51 4.76
C SER A 74 8.83 -54.61 6.07
N ASP A 75 8.19 -55.80 6.27
CA ASP A 75 7.45 -56.07 7.51
C ASP A 75 8.37 -56.16 8.72
N GLU A 76 9.57 -56.73 8.54
CA GLU A 76 10.57 -56.83 9.61
C GLU A 76 11.06 -55.44 10.07
N SER A 77 11.40 -54.56 9.14
CA SER A 77 11.81 -53.19 9.44
C SER A 77 10.69 -52.41 10.10
N ALA A 78 9.44 -52.63 9.66
CA ALA A 78 8.28 -51.99 10.27
C ALA A 78 8.06 -52.41 11.72
N GLU A 79 8.27 -53.69 12.06
CA GLU A 79 8.16 -54.16 13.43
C GLU A 79 9.33 -53.66 14.33
N GLN A 80 10.54 -53.61 13.79
CA GLN A 80 11.69 -53.02 14.48
C GLN A 80 11.49 -51.55 14.74
N PHE A 81 10.98 -50.80 13.75
CA PHE A 81 10.67 -49.36 13.91
C PHE A 81 9.60 -49.11 14.98
N LEU A 82 8.58 -49.96 15.02
CA LEU A 82 7.50 -49.85 16.00
C LEU A 82 8.00 -50.08 17.44
N LYS A 83 8.94 -51.02 17.63
CA LYS A 83 9.58 -51.23 18.93
C LYS A 83 10.36 -50.02 19.41
N LEU A 84 10.97 -49.24 18.50
CA LEU A 84 11.66 -47.99 18.82
C LEU A 84 10.66 -46.85 19.07
N ASN A 85 9.47 -46.96 18.52
CA ASN A 85 8.43 -45.89 18.54
C ASN A 85 7.07 -46.42 19.07
N PRO A 86 6.93 -46.84 20.33
CA PRO A 86 5.70 -47.45 20.84
C PRO A 86 4.47 -46.52 20.70
N LYS A 87 4.66 -45.18 20.70
CA LYS A 87 3.60 -44.23 20.49
C LYS A 87 2.90 -44.41 19.12
N LEU A 88 3.61 -44.92 18.10
CA LEU A 88 3.11 -45.16 16.77
C LEU A 88 2.24 -46.43 16.63
N GLU A 89 2.13 -47.24 17.69
CA GLU A 89 1.18 -48.35 17.71
C GLU A 89 -0.28 -47.89 17.53
N LYS A 90 -0.58 -46.70 18.02
CA LYS A 90 -1.94 -46.12 18.04
C LYS A 90 -2.16 -45.09 16.94
N THR A 91 -1.28 -44.96 15.94
CA THR A 91 -1.50 -44.10 14.78
C THR A 91 -2.09 -44.87 13.62
N LEU A 92 -2.67 -44.17 12.65
CA LEU A 92 -3.10 -44.77 11.38
C LEU A 92 -1.93 -45.52 10.75
N GLN A 93 -2.15 -46.78 10.44
CA GLN A 93 -1.21 -47.59 9.70
C GLN A 93 -1.88 -48.20 8.47
N THR A 94 -1.26 -48.02 7.31
CA THR A 94 -1.76 -48.59 6.04
C THR A 94 -0.71 -49.46 5.42
N ARG A 95 -1.16 -50.42 4.59
CA ARG A 95 -0.31 -51.38 3.94
C ARG A 95 -0.69 -51.54 2.47
N GLY A 96 0.31 -51.59 1.61
CA GLY A 96 0.17 -52.04 0.23
C GLY A 96 0.43 -53.53 0.09
N ALA A 97 1.42 -53.95 -0.71
CA ALA A 97 1.79 -55.34 -0.89
C ALA A 97 2.69 -55.90 0.23
N ARG A 98 3.58 -55.09 0.79
CA ARG A 98 4.52 -55.41 1.84
C ARG A 98 4.87 -54.16 2.63
N GLY A 99 5.45 -54.30 3.82
CA GLY A 99 5.83 -53.21 4.67
C GLY A 99 4.64 -52.47 5.25
N ARG A 100 4.84 -51.27 5.79
CA ARG A 100 3.78 -50.42 6.39
C ARG A 100 4.07 -48.97 6.17
N ASN A 101 2.99 -48.17 6.04
CA ASN A 101 3.00 -46.70 6.16
C ASN A 101 2.47 -46.31 7.54
N PHE A 102 3.25 -45.58 8.31
CA PHE A 102 2.83 -44.93 9.55
C PHE A 102 2.50 -43.48 9.28
N TRP A 103 1.26 -43.11 9.61
CA TRP A 103 0.77 -41.76 9.36
C TRP A 103 0.84 -40.92 10.62
N VAL A 104 1.48 -39.77 10.54
CA VAL A 104 1.68 -38.85 11.67
C VAL A 104 1.37 -37.42 11.23
N ARG A 105 0.90 -36.62 12.17
CA ARG A 105 0.82 -35.16 12.01
C ARG A 105 1.98 -34.58 12.79
N ILE A 106 2.81 -33.79 12.10
CA ILE A 106 3.96 -33.16 12.75
C ILE A 106 3.58 -31.79 13.25
N ASP A 107 3.85 -31.55 14.54
CA ASP A 107 3.79 -30.27 15.19
C ASP A 107 5.16 -29.60 15.14
N GLY A 108 5.28 -28.49 14.42
CA GLY A 108 6.54 -27.81 14.16
C GLY A 108 7.20 -28.18 12.85
N ASP A 109 8.50 -27.95 12.77
CA ASP A 109 9.28 -28.16 11.54
C ASP A 109 9.63 -29.64 11.32
N PHE A 110 9.76 -30.02 10.07
CA PHE A 110 10.14 -31.36 9.63
C PHE A 110 10.94 -31.30 8.31
N PRO A 111 11.83 -32.29 8.05
CA PRO A 111 12.62 -32.34 6.84
C PRO A 111 11.75 -32.58 5.59
N SER A 112 12.27 -32.19 4.45
CA SER A 112 11.70 -32.53 3.14
C SER A 112 11.62 -34.02 2.93
N LEU A 113 10.80 -34.44 1.95
CA LEU A 113 10.72 -35.84 1.50
C LEU A 113 12.12 -36.42 1.24
N ALA A 114 12.38 -37.60 1.79
CA ALA A 114 13.68 -38.25 1.66
C ALA A 114 13.58 -39.77 1.63
N LYS A 115 14.40 -40.40 0.78
CA LYS A 115 14.58 -41.88 0.72
C LYS A 115 15.70 -42.28 1.66
N MET A 116 15.52 -43.41 2.33
CA MET A 116 16.48 -44.03 3.23
C MET A 116 16.89 -45.39 2.68
N ALA A 117 17.74 -45.36 1.63
CA ALA A 117 18.24 -46.53 0.91
C ALA A 117 17.15 -47.62 0.69
N ASP A 118 17.41 -48.85 1.08
CA ASP A 118 16.50 -50.00 0.91
C ASP A 118 15.51 -50.16 2.11
N TRP A 119 15.49 -49.19 3.05
CA TRP A 119 14.65 -49.27 4.24
C TRP A 119 13.24 -48.66 4.04
N GLY A 120 13.17 -47.52 3.31
CA GLY A 120 11.89 -46.83 3.10
C GLY A 120 12.03 -45.36 2.81
N GLU A 121 10.94 -44.62 3.02
CA GLU A 121 10.87 -43.18 2.72
C GLU A 121 10.20 -42.39 3.88
N TRP A 122 10.78 -41.25 4.22
CA TRP A 122 10.08 -40.17 4.90
C TRP A 122 9.34 -39.34 3.86
N ARG A 123 8.00 -39.26 3.94
CA ARG A 123 7.16 -38.55 3.00
C ARG A 123 6.53 -37.32 3.68
N SER A 124 6.86 -36.16 3.20
CA SER A 124 6.44 -34.86 3.71
C SER A 124 6.11 -33.89 2.57
N ASP A 125 6.58 -32.65 2.64
CA ASP A 125 6.31 -31.61 1.63
C ASP A 125 6.61 -32.09 0.20
N GLY A 126 5.66 -31.84 -0.70
CA GLY A 126 5.72 -32.26 -2.11
C GLY A 126 5.48 -33.74 -2.35
N GLY A 127 5.30 -34.54 -1.28
CA GLY A 127 5.00 -35.97 -1.33
C GLY A 127 3.51 -36.28 -1.30
N GLN A 128 3.19 -37.53 -1.61
CA GLN A 128 1.87 -38.12 -1.43
C GLN A 128 1.96 -39.61 -1.08
N THR A 129 0.96 -40.15 -0.42
CA THR A 129 0.83 -41.56 -0.12
C THR A 129 -0.56 -42.05 -0.46
N VAL A 130 -0.67 -43.24 -1.11
CA VAL A 130 -1.97 -43.84 -1.42
C VAL A 130 -2.55 -44.48 -0.17
N ILE A 131 -3.78 -44.09 0.15
CA ILE A 131 -4.50 -44.54 1.37
C ILE A 131 -5.63 -45.50 1.07
N TYR A 132 -6.15 -45.49 -0.16
CA TYR A 132 -7.26 -46.33 -0.59
C TYR A 132 -7.16 -46.70 -2.07
N GLY A 133 -7.61 -47.91 -2.39
CA GLY A 133 -7.77 -48.41 -3.75
C GLY A 133 -6.93 -49.65 -4.04
N LYS A 134 -6.65 -49.91 -5.31
CA LYS A 134 -5.96 -51.11 -5.80
C LYS A 134 -4.48 -50.87 -5.93
N HIS A 135 -3.68 -51.76 -5.34
CA HIS A 135 -2.22 -51.71 -5.47
C HIS A 135 -1.79 -52.26 -6.87
N PRO A 136 -0.73 -51.73 -7.51
CA PRO A 136 -0.27 -52.25 -8.83
C PRO A 136 0.04 -53.77 -8.88
N SER A 137 0.37 -54.37 -7.74
CA SER A 137 0.61 -55.82 -7.65
C SER A 137 -0.68 -56.65 -7.59
N GLY A 138 -1.88 -56.04 -7.67
CA GLY A 138 -3.17 -56.74 -7.74
C GLY A 138 -3.98 -56.77 -6.45
N GLY A 139 -3.39 -56.53 -5.27
CA GLY A 139 -4.10 -56.42 -3.99
C GLY A 139 -4.71 -55.04 -3.76
N ASN A 140 -5.44 -54.87 -2.67
CA ASN A 140 -5.93 -53.57 -2.24
C ASN A 140 -5.06 -53.01 -1.11
N TYR A 141 -5.02 -51.67 -1.02
CA TYR A 141 -4.48 -51.02 0.18
C TYR A 141 -5.39 -51.33 1.38
N THR A 142 -4.78 -51.76 2.46
CA THR A 142 -5.49 -52.16 3.70
C THR A 142 -5.08 -51.26 4.87
N TRP A 143 -6.02 -51.04 5.76
CA TRP A 143 -5.76 -50.33 7.01
C TRP A 143 -5.45 -51.33 8.10
N VAL A 144 -4.19 -51.37 8.54
CA VAL A 144 -3.71 -52.27 9.59
C VAL A 144 -4.16 -51.81 10.97
N VAL A 145 -4.03 -50.48 11.20
CA VAL A 145 -4.51 -49.80 12.38
C VAL A 145 -5.40 -48.62 11.94
N PRO A 146 -6.75 -48.73 12.11
CA PRO A 146 -7.69 -47.74 11.61
C PRO A 146 -7.93 -46.60 12.65
N GLU A 147 -6.84 -46.13 13.26
CA GLU A 147 -6.86 -45.01 14.22
C GLU A 147 -6.50 -43.69 13.53
N LYS A 148 -6.86 -42.56 14.15
CA LYS A 148 -6.46 -41.24 13.59
C LYS A 148 -4.95 -41.06 13.64
N PRO A 149 -4.34 -40.33 12.66
CA PRO A 149 -2.96 -39.94 12.76
C PRO A 149 -2.67 -39.18 14.08
N ILE A 150 -1.72 -39.64 14.86
CA ILE A 150 -1.31 -38.94 16.09
C ILE A 150 -0.52 -37.67 15.75
N THR A 151 -0.59 -36.68 16.61
CA THR A 151 0.24 -35.47 16.51
C THR A 151 1.47 -35.62 17.39
N ILE A 152 2.66 -35.48 16.80
CA ILE A 152 3.96 -35.58 17.49
C ILE A 152 4.93 -34.57 16.89
N LYS A 153 6.00 -34.26 17.60
CA LYS A 153 7.12 -33.51 17.01
C LYS A 153 8.02 -34.43 16.23
N PHE A 154 8.68 -33.91 15.19
CA PHE A 154 9.57 -34.73 14.35
C PHE A 154 10.75 -35.32 15.11
N ASP A 155 11.31 -34.59 16.09
CA ASP A 155 12.41 -35.02 16.93
C ASP A 155 12.02 -36.10 17.94
N GLU A 156 10.74 -36.37 18.17
CA GLU A 156 10.25 -37.49 18.96
C GLU A 156 10.31 -38.84 18.23
N ILE A 157 10.54 -38.83 16.89
CA ILE A 157 10.63 -40.07 16.10
C ILE A 157 12.03 -40.62 16.24
N VAL A 158 12.14 -41.84 16.82
CA VAL A 158 13.40 -42.54 16.97
C VAL A 158 13.68 -43.39 15.73
N TRP A 159 14.71 -43.03 15.02
CA TRP A 159 15.15 -43.73 13.80
C TRP A 159 16.19 -44.82 14.12
N PRO A 160 16.20 -45.94 13.40
CA PRO A 160 17.22 -46.97 13.57
C PRO A 160 18.64 -46.41 13.39
N GLU A 161 19.57 -46.78 14.28
CA GLU A 161 20.95 -46.24 14.30
C GLU A 161 21.76 -46.52 13.02
N HIS A 162 21.46 -47.65 12.35
CA HIS A 162 22.15 -48.05 11.14
C HIS A 162 21.73 -47.25 9.88
N LEU A 163 20.70 -46.41 9.96
CA LEU A 163 20.23 -45.65 8.83
C LEU A 163 21.04 -44.35 8.66
N GLU A 164 21.53 -44.12 7.46
CA GLU A 164 21.98 -42.82 7.01
C GLU A 164 20.76 -41.98 6.75
N LEU A 165 20.46 -41.06 7.70
CA LEU A 165 19.31 -40.20 7.61
C LEU A 165 19.66 -38.93 6.84
N PRO A 166 19.04 -38.69 5.66
CA PRO A 166 19.41 -37.59 4.77
C PRO A 166 19.31 -36.21 5.47
N TRP A 167 18.40 -36.07 6.42
CA TRP A 167 18.25 -34.82 7.21
C TRP A 167 19.27 -34.66 8.34
N LYS A 168 19.93 -35.78 8.83
CA LYS A 168 21.05 -35.68 9.77
C LYS A 168 22.34 -35.24 9.09
N ILE A 169 22.50 -35.60 7.82
CA ILE A 169 23.61 -35.11 6.97
C ILE A 169 23.38 -33.60 6.69
N LYS A 170 22.13 -33.17 6.60
CA LYS A 170 21.73 -31.75 6.38
C LYS A 170 21.76 -30.86 7.63
N ILE A 171 22.02 -31.36 8.87
CA ILE A 171 22.21 -30.51 10.06
C ILE A 171 23.49 -29.65 9.92
N ASN A 172 24.44 -30.03 9.08
CA ASN A 172 25.54 -29.15 8.63
C ASN A 172 25.23 -28.39 7.32
N SER A 173 24.07 -28.59 6.70
CA SER A 173 23.74 -28.19 5.31
C SER A 173 22.84 -26.97 5.18
N ALA A 174 22.61 -26.20 6.25
CA ALA A 174 21.96 -24.87 6.10
C ALA A 174 22.76 -23.96 5.15
N TYR A 175 24.00 -24.34 4.83
CA TYR A 175 24.86 -23.58 3.93
C TYR A 175 25.21 -24.33 2.63
N ASP A 176 24.85 -25.60 2.46
CA ASP A 176 25.28 -26.40 1.28
C ASP A 176 24.63 -25.83 0.01
N ASP A 177 23.33 -25.52 0.03
CA ASP A 177 22.65 -24.91 -1.11
C ASP A 177 23.26 -23.53 -1.45
N LEU A 178 23.65 -22.76 -0.42
CA LEU A 178 24.34 -21.47 -0.60
C LEU A 178 25.79 -21.64 -1.08
N VAL A 179 26.46 -22.69 -0.65
CA VAL A 179 27.81 -23.03 -1.10
C VAL A 179 27.78 -23.50 -2.56
N ASP A 180 26.77 -24.25 -2.96
CA ASP A 180 26.59 -24.71 -4.34
C ASP A 180 26.29 -23.50 -5.27
N GLU A 181 25.51 -22.52 -4.82
CA GLU A 181 25.15 -21.35 -5.61
C GLU A 181 26.24 -20.26 -5.61
N PHE A 182 26.78 -19.93 -4.43
CA PHE A 182 27.67 -18.77 -4.25
C PHE A 182 29.12 -19.15 -3.93
N GLY A 183 29.44 -20.44 -3.78
CA GLY A 183 30.75 -20.94 -3.37
C GLY A 183 30.97 -20.89 -1.85
N LYS A 184 32.15 -21.32 -1.38
CA LYS A 184 32.53 -21.30 0.05
C LYS A 184 32.41 -19.91 0.69
N PRO A 185 32.15 -19.81 2.01
CA PRO A 185 32.05 -18.53 2.76
C PRO A 185 33.31 -17.65 2.69
N TRP A 186 34.42 -18.21 2.29
CA TRP A 186 35.71 -17.54 2.20
C TRP A 186 36.44 -17.92 0.91
N LYS A 187 37.43 -17.11 0.53
CA LYS A 187 38.40 -17.40 -0.51
C LYS A 187 39.66 -17.90 0.13
N GLU A 188 40.21 -19.02 -0.39
CA GLU A 188 41.45 -19.65 0.07
C GLU A 188 42.47 -19.73 -1.05
N ILE A 189 43.73 -19.67 -0.66
CA ILE A 189 44.88 -19.97 -1.57
C ILE A 189 45.71 -21.09 -0.98
N LYS A 190 46.39 -21.83 -1.86
CA LYS A 190 47.37 -22.84 -1.45
C LYS A 190 48.77 -22.29 -1.61
N ASP A 191 49.58 -22.47 -0.59
CA ASP A 191 51.01 -22.14 -0.67
C ASP A 191 51.80 -23.18 -1.50
N LYS A 192 53.10 -22.93 -1.69
CA LYS A 192 53.97 -23.87 -2.40
C LYS A 192 54.06 -25.27 -1.74
N LYS A 193 53.64 -25.39 -0.47
CA LYS A 193 53.57 -26.65 0.28
C LYS A 193 52.15 -27.24 0.36
N GLN A 194 51.24 -26.76 -0.50
CA GLN A 194 49.82 -27.19 -0.56
C GLN A 194 49.00 -26.89 0.73
N ARG A 195 49.46 -25.99 1.63
CA ARG A 195 48.71 -25.57 2.80
C ARG A 195 47.69 -24.50 2.40
N GLU A 196 46.46 -24.67 2.84
CA GLU A 196 45.36 -23.74 2.56
C GLU A 196 45.33 -22.59 3.56
N PHE A 197 45.19 -21.36 3.06
CA PHE A 197 45.07 -20.13 3.85
C PHE A 197 43.86 -19.37 3.38
N ILE A 198 42.96 -18.96 4.32
CA ILE A 198 41.86 -18.04 4.07
C ILE A 198 42.44 -16.66 3.83
N VAL A 199 42.11 -16.03 2.72
CA VAL A 199 42.66 -14.71 2.34
C VAL A 199 41.60 -13.59 2.39
N SER A 200 40.35 -13.92 2.19
CA SER A 200 39.24 -12.94 2.26
C SER A 200 37.88 -13.63 2.42
N LEU A 201 36.88 -12.82 2.80
CA LEU A 201 35.49 -13.26 2.74
C LEU A 201 35.04 -13.44 1.29
N ASN A 202 34.16 -14.40 1.04
CA ASN A 202 33.45 -14.52 -0.22
C ASN A 202 32.20 -13.63 -0.16
N GLN A 203 32.27 -12.43 -0.73
CA GLN A 203 31.19 -11.43 -0.66
C GLN A 203 29.86 -11.93 -1.25
N PRO A 204 29.80 -12.59 -2.43
CA PRO A 204 28.58 -13.21 -2.95
C PRO A 204 27.93 -14.18 -1.98
N PHE A 205 28.69 -15.05 -1.31
CA PHE A 205 28.13 -16.00 -0.33
C PHE A 205 27.43 -15.27 0.82
N TRP A 206 28.09 -14.26 1.41
CA TRP A 206 27.49 -13.54 2.53
C TRP A 206 26.31 -12.67 2.14
N ALA A 207 26.27 -12.17 0.90
CA ALA A 207 25.11 -11.48 0.34
C ALA A 207 23.95 -12.46 0.10
N GLY A 208 24.20 -13.61 -0.52
CA GLY A 208 23.19 -14.65 -0.72
C GLY A 208 22.64 -15.22 0.58
N LYS A 209 23.53 -15.43 1.59
CA LYS A 209 23.10 -15.85 2.93
C LYS A 209 22.18 -14.81 3.58
N TYR A 210 22.49 -13.53 3.48
CA TYR A 210 21.65 -12.48 4.02
C TYR A 210 20.27 -12.46 3.35
N GLN A 211 20.21 -12.59 2.02
CA GLN A 211 18.96 -12.72 1.27
C GLN A 211 18.15 -13.96 1.67
N HIS A 212 18.82 -15.09 1.92
CA HIS A 212 18.17 -16.32 2.34
C HIS A 212 17.52 -16.18 3.73
N ASP A 213 18.23 -15.53 4.67
CA ASP A 213 17.79 -15.39 6.06
C ASP A 213 16.80 -14.23 6.26
N HIS A 214 16.85 -13.23 5.37
CA HIS A 214 16.05 -12.00 5.43
C HIS A 214 15.27 -11.79 4.14
N ARG A 215 14.02 -11.43 4.27
CA ARG A 215 13.18 -11.05 3.14
C ARG A 215 13.42 -9.57 2.80
N VAL A 216 14.38 -9.32 1.94
CA VAL A 216 14.83 -7.97 1.56
C VAL A 216 14.70 -7.72 0.07
N LEU A 217 14.52 -6.46 -0.32
CA LEU A 217 14.64 -5.97 -1.69
C LEU A 217 15.45 -4.67 -1.72
N TYR A 218 16.03 -4.35 -2.85
CA TYR A 218 16.66 -3.08 -3.14
C TYR A 218 15.90 -2.37 -4.27
N GLU A 219 15.38 -1.17 -3.99
CA GLU A 219 14.73 -0.34 -5.00
C GLU A 219 15.76 0.65 -5.57
N PRO A 220 16.22 0.43 -6.82
CA PRO A 220 17.34 1.21 -7.37
C PRO A 220 17.02 2.69 -7.57
N LYS A 221 15.77 3.03 -7.95
CA LYS A 221 15.35 4.44 -8.13
C LYS A 221 15.30 5.22 -6.82
N GLU A 222 15.03 4.53 -5.72
CA GLU A 222 15.03 5.11 -4.38
C GLU A 222 16.39 5.03 -3.69
N CYS A 223 17.29 4.19 -4.20
CA CYS A 223 18.61 3.88 -3.62
C CYS A 223 18.50 3.34 -2.18
N ASP A 224 17.42 2.64 -1.85
CA ASP A 224 17.14 2.14 -0.51
C ASP A 224 16.90 0.63 -0.49
N PHE A 225 17.35 -0.02 0.58
CA PHE A 225 16.91 -1.37 0.93
C PHE A 225 15.62 -1.34 1.71
N TYR A 226 14.81 -2.36 1.49
CA TYR A 226 13.58 -2.61 2.24
C TYR A 226 13.58 -4.02 2.79
N GLU A 227 13.14 -4.18 4.02
CA GLU A 227 12.92 -5.47 4.68
C GLU A 227 11.42 -5.66 4.93
N TYR A 228 10.93 -6.86 4.69
CA TYR A 228 9.54 -7.20 4.95
C TYR A 228 9.31 -7.58 6.41
N GLU A 229 8.49 -6.80 7.10
CA GLU A 229 8.04 -7.06 8.47
C GLU A 229 6.83 -8.00 8.45
N ASN A 230 7.03 -9.28 8.74
CA ASN A 230 5.96 -10.29 8.70
C ASN A 230 4.76 -9.96 9.60
N GLU A 231 5.01 -9.41 10.81
CA GLU A 231 3.96 -9.07 11.77
C GLU A 231 3.03 -7.97 11.26
N ARG A 232 3.58 -7.02 10.53
CA ARG A 232 2.84 -5.89 9.96
C ARG A 232 2.48 -6.07 8.49
N GLY A 233 3.11 -7.01 7.82
CA GLY A 233 2.89 -7.28 6.41
C GLY A 233 3.39 -6.19 5.46
N ILE A 234 4.33 -5.34 5.86
CA ILE A 234 4.79 -4.19 5.09
C ILE A 234 6.30 -4.20 4.86
N TRP A 235 6.71 -3.56 3.79
CA TRP A 235 8.11 -3.29 3.48
C TRP A 235 8.56 -2.00 4.16
N ARG A 236 9.64 -2.07 4.94
CA ARG A 236 10.23 -0.91 5.63
C ARG A 236 11.66 -0.67 5.20
N VAL A 237 12.03 0.60 5.14
CA VAL A 237 13.40 1.00 4.83
C VAL A 237 14.35 0.39 5.83
N LYS A 238 15.38 -0.30 5.33
CA LYS A 238 16.48 -0.88 6.09
C LYS A 238 17.76 -0.15 5.73
N SER A 239 18.41 0.50 6.68
CA SER A 239 19.65 1.21 6.39
C SER A 239 20.80 0.24 6.05
N GLU A 240 21.71 0.64 5.15
CA GLU A 240 22.89 -0.16 4.83
C GLU A 240 23.76 -0.43 6.07
N ASP A 241 23.84 0.52 6.99
CA ASP A 241 24.61 0.34 8.22
C ASP A 241 23.98 -0.75 9.11
N ALA A 242 22.64 -0.85 9.16
CA ALA A 242 21.98 -1.93 9.88
C ALA A 242 22.30 -3.28 9.24
N ILE A 243 22.23 -3.38 7.90
CA ILE A 243 22.58 -4.58 7.14
C ILE A 243 24.04 -4.98 7.39
N LYS A 244 24.97 -4.02 7.31
CA LYS A 244 26.40 -4.27 7.61
C LYS A 244 26.61 -4.82 9.02
N GLN A 245 25.91 -4.28 10.00
CA GLN A 245 26.03 -4.73 11.40
C GLN A 245 25.46 -6.14 11.58
N GLU A 246 24.36 -6.48 10.94
CA GLU A 246 23.78 -7.82 10.97
C GLU A 246 24.70 -8.84 10.32
N ILE A 247 25.17 -8.57 9.10
CA ILE A 247 26.17 -9.40 8.40
C ILE A 247 27.43 -9.58 9.25
N SER A 248 27.92 -8.51 9.87
CA SER A 248 29.10 -8.57 10.75
C SER A 248 28.88 -9.49 11.94
N ARG A 249 27.69 -9.48 12.56
CA ARG A 249 27.33 -10.40 13.64
C ARG A 249 27.23 -11.86 13.17
N ASP A 250 26.67 -12.06 12.00
CA ASP A 250 26.57 -13.39 11.41
C ASP A 250 27.95 -13.98 11.05
N ILE A 251 28.83 -13.20 10.48
CA ILE A 251 30.23 -13.62 10.22
C ILE A 251 30.93 -13.97 11.54
N LEU A 252 30.73 -13.19 12.61
CA LEU A 252 31.31 -13.49 13.91
C LEU A 252 30.78 -14.80 14.50
N ARG A 253 29.47 -15.01 14.46
CA ARG A 253 28.82 -16.25 14.91
C ARG A 253 29.35 -17.45 14.13
N PHE A 254 29.36 -17.36 12.81
CA PHE A 254 29.87 -18.39 11.92
C PHE A 254 31.35 -18.72 12.18
N SER A 255 32.20 -17.70 12.35
CA SER A 255 33.63 -17.86 12.70
C SER A 255 33.83 -18.70 13.95
N ARG A 256 33.01 -18.51 14.96
CA ARG A 256 33.03 -19.27 16.23
C ARG A 256 32.48 -20.69 16.07
N GLU A 257 31.39 -20.87 15.34
CA GLU A 257 30.77 -22.17 15.08
C GLU A 257 31.69 -23.07 14.25
N GLN A 258 32.45 -22.51 13.34
CA GLN A 258 33.38 -23.23 12.47
C GLN A 258 34.80 -23.34 13.02
N ASP A 259 35.07 -22.79 14.20
CA ASP A 259 36.43 -22.69 14.78
C ASP A 259 37.46 -22.08 13.80
N ARG A 260 37.07 -20.95 13.17
CA ARG A 260 37.85 -20.24 12.17
C ARG A 260 38.08 -18.77 12.56
N PRO A 261 38.93 -18.51 13.57
CA PRO A 261 39.12 -17.15 14.11
C PRO A 261 39.65 -16.14 13.08
N GLU A 262 40.34 -16.60 12.02
CA GLU A 262 40.83 -15.75 10.94
C GLU A 262 39.70 -14.99 10.23
N ILE A 263 38.50 -15.56 10.14
CA ILE A 263 37.34 -14.96 9.47
C ILE A 263 36.84 -13.76 10.28
N GLU A 264 36.92 -13.82 11.62
CA GLU A 264 36.49 -12.71 12.49
C GLU A 264 37.23 -11.41 12.17
N HIS A 265 38.51 -11.48 11.86
CA HIS A 265 39.36 -10.32 11.55
C HIS A 265 39.10 -9.73 10.15
N MET A 266 38.36 -10.43 9.27
CA MET A 266 38.07 -9.99 7.91
C MET A 266 36.83 -9.09 7.81
N ARG A 267 36.17 -8.74 8.92
CA ARG A 267 34.97 -7.90 9.00
C ARG A 267 35.31 -6.41 8.93
N SER A 268 36.15 -6.01 7.98
CA SER A 268 36.41 -4.58 7.76
C SER A 268 35.22 -3.89 7.10
N ASP A 269 35.09 -2.58 7.24
CA ASP A 269 34.03 -1.81 6.59
C ASP A 269 34.07 -1.97 5.07
N ASN A 270 35.25 -2.03 4.47
CA ASN A 270 35.40 -2.31 3.02
C ASN A 270 34.83 -3.67 2.62
N SER A 271 35.06 -4.71 3.42
CA SER A 271 34.53 -6.06 3.16
C SER A 271 33.02 -6.07 3.28
N LEU A 272 32.47 -5.44 4.34
CA LEU A 272 31.01 -5.35 4.58
C LEU A 272 30.32 -4.49 3.50
N SER A 273 30.92 -3.37 3.11
CA SER A 273 30.43 -2.55 1.99
C SER A 273 30.44 -3.30 0.66
N GLY A 274 31.45 -4.15 0.45
CA GLY A 274 31.51 -5.04 -0.72
C GLY A 274 30.38 -6.07 -0.73
N ILE A 275 30.05 -6.66 0.43
CA ILE A 275 28.94 -7.62 0.58
C ILE A 275 27.61 -6.90 0.29
N VAL A 276 27.35 -5.73 0.86
CA VAL A 276 26.13 -4.96 0.63
C VAL A 276 26.00 -4.57 -0.85
N ARG A 277 27.11 -4.27 -1.53
CA ARG A 277 27.09 -3.99 -2.98
C ARG A 277 26.67 -5.22 -3.80
N GLN A 278 27.14 -6.41 -3.43
CA GLN A 278 26.67 -7.66 -4.07
C GLN A 278 25.18 -7.90 -3.77
N LEU A 279 24.75 -7.66 -2.53
CA LEU A 279 23.36 -7.82 -2.11
C LEU A 279 22.42 -6.93 -2.95
N ARG A 280 22.80 -5.67 -3.26
CA ARG A 280 21.98 -4.82 -4.14
C ARG A 280 21.61 -5.52 -5.45
N GLY A 281 22.62 -6.10 -6.14
CA GLY A 281 22.37 -6.79 -7.42
C GLY A 281 21.55 -8.08 -7.28
N ILE A 282 21.65 -8.77 -6.13
CA ILE A 282 20.91 -10.02 -5.90
C ILE A 282 19.43 -9.75 -5.64
N VAL A 283 19.13 -8.69 -4.88
CA VAL A 283 17.76 -8.37 -4.41
C VAL A 283 17.15 -7.15 -5.09
N GLU A 284 17.71 -6.75 -6.25
CA GLU A 284 17.20 -5.61 -7.01
C GLU A 284 15.78 -5.86 -7.50
N HIS A 285 14.90 -4.90 -7.23
CA HIS A 285 13.51 -4.94 -7.67
C HIS A 285 13.07 -3.54 -8.05
N GLU A 286 13.22 -3.19 -9.32
CA GLU A 286 12.85 -1.90 -9.86
C GLU A 286 11.32 -1.73 -9.85
N ASP A 287 10.85 -0.51 -9.50
CA ASP A 287 9.44 -0.15 -9.46
C ASP A 287 8.57 -1.01 -8.51
N ALA A 288 9.18 -1.62 -7.48
CA ALA A 288 8.49 -2.48 -6.52
C ALA A 288 7.22 -1.83 -5.93
N PHE A 289 7.31 -0.56 -5.54
CA PHE A 289 6.23 0.17 -4.86
C PHE A 289 5.37 1.04 -5.78
N THR A 290 5.62 1.03 -7.07
CA THR A 290 4.88 1.80 -8.07
C THR A 290 4.15 0.88 -9.04
N LEU A 291 4.86 0.20 -9.93
CA LEU A 291 4.26 -0.67 -10.95
C LEU A 291 3.82 -2.03 -10.39
N HIS A 292 4.55 -2.59 -9.42
CA HIS A 292 4.27 -3.91 -8.87
C HIS A 292 3.37 -3.88 -7.63
N ARG A 293 3.13 -2.71 -7.04
CA ARG A 293 2.23 -2.56 -5.90
C ARG A 293 0.81 -2.99 -6.26
N ILE A 294 0.24 -3.90 -5.47
CA ILE A 294 -1.17 -4.24 -5.56
C ILE A 294 -2.00 -3.10 -4.92
N PRO A 295 -2.96 -2.50 -5.68
CA PRO A 295 -3.84 -1.47 -5.12
C PRO A 295 -4.76 -2.02 -4.03
N GLY A 296 -4.83 -1.33 -2.90
CA GLY A 296 -5.68 -1.75 -1.78
C GLY A 296 -5.40 -0.96 -0.51
N VAL A 297 -6.14 -1.27 0.56
CA VAL A 297 -5.95 -0.70 1.89
C VAL A 297 -5.31 -1.73 2.80
N HIS A 298 -4.11 -1.46 3.25
CA HIS A 298 -3.37 -2.29 4.18
C HIS A 298 -3.76 -1.89 5.61
N CYS A 299 -4.67 -2.62 6.22
CA CYS A 299 -5.08 -2.43 7.62
C CYS A 299 -4.09 -3.10 8.58
N SER A 300 -4.24 -2.89 9.89
CA SER A 300 -3.31 -3.48 10.86
C SER A 300 -3.43 -5.00 11.00
N ASN A 301 -4.52 -5.61 10.50
CA ASN A 301 -4.80 -7.05 10.59
C ASN A 301 -5.05 -7.75 9.25
N ARG A 302 -5.32 -7.00 8.16
CA ARG A 302 -5.70 -7.54 6.84
C ARG A 302 -5.28 -6.59 5.73
N PHE A 303 -5.12 -7.15 4.53
CA PHE A 303 -5.06 -6.36 3.30
C PHE A 303 -6.42 -6.42 2.58
N ILE A 304 -6.99 -5.25 2.27
CA ILE A 304 -8.29 -5.11 1.63
C ILE A 304 -8.10 -4.73 0.18
N LYS A 305 -8.40 -5.63 -0.74
CA LYS A 305 -8.42 -5.39 -2.18
C LYS A 305 -9.83 -4.98 -2.63
N PHE A 306 -9.89 -4.12 -3.62
CA PHE A 306 -11.15 -3.68 -4.23
C PHE A 306 -11.23 -4.26 -5.64
N GLU A 307 -12.25 -5.06 -5.89
CA GLU A 307 -12.45 -5.69 -7.18
C GLU A 307 -13.94 -5.71 -7.52
N SER A 308 -14.28 -5.22 -8.72
CA SER A 308 -15.68 -5.23 -9.25
C SER A 308 -16.72 -4.63 -8.29
N GLY A 309 -16.38 -3.53 -7.60
CA GLY A 309 -17.27 -2.86 -6.65
C GLY A 309 -17.47 -3.58 -5.32
N GLN A 310 -16.66 -4.58 -5.02
CA GLN A 310 -16.66 -5.33 -3.76
C GLN A 310 -15.27 -5.31 -3.12
N ILE A 311 -15.21 -5.72 -1.85
CA ILE A 311 -13.93 -5.91 -1.16
C ILE A 311 -13.61 -7.41 -1.05
N GLU A 312 -12.30 -7.70 -1.11
CA GLU A 312 -11.73 -9.00 -0.79
C GLU A 312 -10.72 -8.84 0.34
N GLU A 313 -10.82 -9.69 1.35
CA GLU A 313 -9.90 -9.72 2.48
C GLU A 313 -8.77 -10.72 2.22
N HIS A 314 -7.55 -10.28 2.42
CA HIS A 314 -6.36 -11.10 2.27
C HIS A 314 -5.50 -11.06 3.53
N GLU A 315 -4.84 -12.19 3.81
CA GLU A 315 -3.71 -12.23 4.73
C GLU A 315 -2.55 -11.41 4.15
N PHE A 316 -1.61 -11.03 5.00
CA PHE A 316 -0.44 -10.28 4.56
C PHE A 316 0.43 -11.10 3.60
N SER A 317 0.88 -10.45 2.53
CA SER A 317 1.84 -11.02 1.58
C SER A 317 2.89 -9.98 1.18
N PRO A 318 4.15 -10.36 1.06
CA PRO A 318 5.20 -9.50 0.51
C PRO A 318 4.90 -9.08 -0.95
N ASP A 319 4.16 -9.92 -1.68
CA ASP A 319 3.81 -9.69 -3.09
C ASP A 319 2.81 -8.55 -3.29
N PHE A 320 2.23 -8.01 -2.22
CA PHE A 320 1.43 -6.78 -2.29
C PHE A 320 2.29 -5.52 -2.42
N PHE A 321 3.59 -5.61 -2.19
CA PHE A 321 4.53 -4.49 -2.19
C PHE A 321 3.98 -3.28 -1.42
N SER A 322 3.37 -3.56 -0.28
CA SER A 322 2.79 -2.53 0.58
C SER A 322 3.84 -1.96 1.53
N ARG A 323 3.91 -0.63 1.63
CA ARG A 323 4.78 0.09 2.58
C ARG A 323 4.01 1.11 3.42
N ASN A 324 2.73 1.23 3.16
CA ASN A 324 1.82 2.16 3.84
C ASN A 324 0.73 1.34 4.57
N GLN A 325 0.49 1.62 5.83
CA GLN A 325 -0.46 0.88 6.65
C GLN A 325 -1.41 1.82 7.39
N CYS A 326 -2.72 1.57 7.30
CA CYS A 326 -3.71 2.07 8.22
C CYS A 326 -3.51 1.39 9.58
N PRO A 327 -3.33 2.12 10.69
CA PRO A 327 -3.05 1.52 11.99
C PRO A 327 -4.28 0.89 12.67
N VAL A 328 -5.44 0.91 12.02
CA VAL A 328 -6.71 0.42 12.54
C VAL A 328 -7.03 -0.96 11.95
N GLU A 329 -7.61 -1.84 12.77
CA GLU A 329 -8.08 -3.15 12.36
C GLU A 329 -9.34 -3.05 11.50
N PHE A 330 -9.41 -3.82 10.45
CA PHE A 330 -10.65 -4.05 9.70
C PHE A 330 -11.48 -5.14 10.39
N LYS A 331 -12.76 -4.84 10.65
CA LYS A 331 -13.72 -5.74 11.31
C LYS A 331 -15.03 -5.91 10.53
N GLY A 332 -14.99 -5.67 9.23
CA GLY A 332 -16.16 -5.75 8.35
C GLY A 332 -16.73 -4.38 7.95
N LEU A 333 -17.52 -4.35 6.88
CA LEU A 333 -18.11 -3.12 6.34
C LEU A 333 -19.40 -2.69 7.05
N ASP A 334 -20.05 -3.56 7.81
CA ASP A 334 -21.38 -3.27 8.38
C ASP A 334 -21.33 -2.36 9.63
N LEU A 335 -20.15 -2.11 10.15
CA LEU A 335 -19.97 -1.26 11.33
C LEU A 335 -20.34 0.19 11.03
N VAL A 336 -21.09 0.80 11.96
CA VAL A 336 -21.51 2.21 11.89
C VAL A 336 -20.83 3.00 13.01
N PRO A 337 -20.08 4.08 12.70
CA PRO A 337 -19.44 4.92 13.71
C PRO A 337 -20.46 5.95 14.26
N GLU A 338 -21.33 5.50 15.16
CA GLU A 338 -22.47 6.29 15.64
C GLU A 338 -22.04 7.60 16.31
N ARG A 339 -21.06 7.53 17.20
CA ARG A 339 -20.58 8.69 17.92
C ARG A 339 -19.82 9.67 17.01
N PHE A 340 -18.96 9.15 16.13
CA PHE A 340 -18.24 9.96 15.13
C PHE A 340 -19.24 10.73 14.25
N LEU A 341 -20.29 10.05 13.77
CA LEU A 341 -21.32 10.68 12.94
C LEU A 341 -22.13 11.72 13.73
N ALA A 342 -22.62 11.34 14.90
CA ALA A 342 -23.53 12.19 15.67
C ALA A 342 -22.84 13.40 16.34
N GLU A 343 -21.59 13.24 16.81
CA GLU A 343 -20.91 14.28 17.58
C GLU A 343 -19.91 15.10 16.75
N LEU A 344 -19.46 14.61 15.59
CA LEU A 344 -18.46 15.30 14.78
C LEU A 344 -18.87 15.49 13.31
N ALA A 345 -19.10 14.43 12.56
CA ALA A 345 -19.19 14.53 11.11
C ALA A 345 -20.45 15.26 10.64
N ILE A 346 -21.65 14.87 11.13
CA ILE A 346 -22.92 15.52 10.79
C ILE A 346 -23.00 16.95 11.34
N PRO A 347 -22.62 17.23 12.61
CA PRO A 347 -22.59 18.60 13.08
C PRO A 347 -21.63 19.52 12.32
N ALA A 348 -20.50 19.02 11.88
CA ALA A 348 -19.50 19.79 11.13
C ALA A 348 -19.89 20.00 9.65
N LEU A 349 -20.53 19.01 9.03
CA LEU A 349 -21.02 18.98 7.66
C LEU A 349 -22.48 18.56 7.61
N PRO A 350 -23.41 19.46 7.96
CA PRO A 350 -24.85 19.13 8.05
C PRO A 350 -25.53 18.93 6.69
N ASP A 351 -24.91 19.41 5.60
CA ASP A 351 -25.35 19.12 4.24
C ASP A 351 -25.00 17.66 3.90
N PRO A 352 -25.98 16.80 3.62
CA PRO A 352 -25.74 15.40 3.30
C PRO A 352 -24.82 15.19 2.08
N ASP A 353 -24.87 16.08 1.11
CA ASP A 353 -24.05 16.02 -0.09
C ASP A 353 -22.58 16.33 0.24
N ASP A 354 -22.31 17.30 1.09
CA ASP A 354 -20.99 17.62 1.58
C ASP A 354 -20.41 16.49 2.43
N LEU A 355 -21.23 15.90 3.30
CA LEU A 355 -20.84 14.75 4.11
C LEU A 355 -20.51 13.53 3.23
N LEU A 356 -21.29 13.28 2.17
CA LEU A 356 -21.05 12.20 1.22
C LEU A 356 -19.75 12.41 0.44
N ILE A 357 -19.47 13.63 -0.02
CA ILE A 357 -18.20 13.95 -0.69
C ILE A 357 -17.04 13.76 0.29
N PHE A 358 -17.18 14.20 1.53
CA PHE A 358 -16.15 13.96 2.54
C PHE A 358 -15.91 12.46 2.77
N GLN A 359 -16.97 11.66 2.88
CA GLN A 359 -16.89 10.22 3.03
C GLN A 359 -16.14 9.55 1.86
N LYS A 360 -16.49 9.89 0.62
CA LYS A 360 -15.85 9.38 -0.59
C LYS A 360 -14.36 9.76 -0.63
N TYR A 361 -14.06 11.01 -0.34
CA TYR A 361 -12.68 11.51 -0.34
C TYR A 361 -11.84 10.89 0.78
N PHE A 362 -12.41 10.74 1.96
CA PHE A 362 -11.77 10.04 3.07
C PHE A 362 -11.43 8.59 2.71
N GLY A 363 -12.37 7.87 2.09
CA GLY A 363 -12.11 6.52 1.59
C GLY A 363 -10.95 6.46 0.57
N MET A 364 -10.84 7.47 -0.30
CA MET A 364 -9.72 7.60 -1.23
C MET A 364 -8.38 7.88 -0.51
N CYS A 365 -8.40 8.64 0.59
CA CYS A 365 -7.21 8.82 1.43
C CYS A 365 -6.74 7.50 2.06
N LEU A 366 -7.66 6.63 2.48
CA LEU A 366 -7.35 5.30 3.00
C LEU A 366 -6.78 4.38 1.90
N PHE A 367 -7.34 4.43 0.70
CA PHE A 367 -6.83 3.70 -0.48
C PHE A 367 -5.42 4.15 -0.88
N GLY A 368 -5.08 5.40 -0.62
CA GLY A 368 -3.74 5.94 -0.77
C GLY A 368 -3.34 6.34 -2.19
N THR A 369 -4.30 6.37 -3.13
CA THR A 369 -4.07 6.83 -4.50
C THR A 369 -5.23 7.73 -4.93
N ASN A 370 -4.92 8.89 -5.46
CA ASN A 370 -5.91 9.83 -5.99
C ASN A 370 -6.36 9.40 -7.39
N ILE A 371 -7.58 8.87 -7.49
CA ILE A 371 -8.13 8.35 -8.76
C ILE A 371 -8.99 9.36 -9.52
N ILE A 372 -9.24 10.56 -8.95
CA ILE A 372 -10.13 11.59 -9.54
C ILE A 372 -9.40 12.89 -9.84
N GLN A 373 -8.09 12.96 -9.60
CA GLN A 373 -7.26 14.17 -9.80
C GLN A 373 -7.74 15.42 -9.04
N ARG A 374 -8.49 15.24 -7.94
CA ARG A 374 -9.04 16.33 -7.13
C ARG A 374 -8.35 16.44 -5.78
N PHE A 375 -8.40 17.63 -5.20
CA PHE A 375 -8.02 17.87 -3.80
C PHE A 375 -9.14 18.57 -3.06
N VAL A 376 -9.22 18.32 -1.75
CA VAL A 376 -10.28 18.87 -0.91
C VAL A 376 -9.78 20.06 -0.09
N VAL A 377 -10.60 21.08 -0.03
CA VAL A 377 -10.41 22.27 0.81
C VAL A 377 -11.53 22.35 1.84
N LEU A 378 -11.15 22.20 3.10
CA LEU A 378 -12.03 22.39 4.25
C LEU A 378 -11.88 23.84 4.71
N TYR A 379 -12.85 24.71 4.42
CA TYR A 379 -12.75 26.13 4.75
C TYR A 379 -13.94 26.62 5.56
N GLY A 380 -13.81 27.75 6.24
CA GLY A 380 -14.88 28.38 7.00
C GLY A 380 -14.47 28.74 8.43
N GLN A 381 -15.46 28.94 9.30
CA GLN A 381 -15.28 29.50 10.63
C GLN A 381 -14.35 28.68 11.51
N ALA A 382 -13.51 29.33 12.31
CA ALA A 382 -12.69 28.70 13.32
C ALA A 382 -13.55 27.98 14.37
N GLY A 383 -13.17 26.77 14.75
CA GLY A 383 -13.92 25.95 15.71
C GLY A 383 -15.06 25.11 15.12
N GLY A 384 -15.36 25.20 13.82
CA GLY A 384 -16.42 24.44 13.15
C GLY A 384 -16.08 22.94 12.85
N GLY A 385 -15.09 22.35 13.49
CA GLY A 385 -14.79 20.92 13.36
C GLY A 385 -13.74 20.53 12.28
N LYS A 386 -13.29 21.47 11.42
CA LYS A 386 -12.33 21.23 10.34
C LYS A 386 -11.10 20.41 10.78
N SER A 387 -10.38 20.95 11.77
CA SER A 387 -9.14 20.34 12.26
C SER A 387 -9.38 18.99 12.94
N THR A 388 -10.53 18.79 13.57
CA THR A 388 -10.87 17.52 14.21
C THR A 388 -11.17 16.45 13.17
N LEU A 389 -11.99 16.74 12.15
CA LEU A 389 -12.22 15.83 11.02
C LEU A 389 -10.92 15.49 10.27
N HIS A 390 -10.11 16.51 10.00
CA HIS A 390 -8.81 16.35 9.38
C HIS A 390 -7.90 15.43 10.21
N ASN A 391 -7.88 15.57 11.55
CA ASN A 391 -7.11 14.71 12.44
C ASN A 391 -7.62 13.25 12.44
N VAL A 392 -8.92 13.02 12.32
CA VAL A 392 -9.47 11.67 12.14
C VAL A 392 -8.93 11.03 10.87
N VAL A 393 -8.93 11.75 9.74
CA VAL A 393 -8.31 11.26 8.49
C VAL A 393 -6.84 10.92 8.70
N HIS A 394 -6.10 11.78 9.38
CA HIS A 394 -4.69 11.56 9.73
C HIS A 394 -4.45 10.27 10.51
N LEU A 395 -5.25 10.06 11.56
CA LEU A 395 -5.10 8.91 12.45
C LEU A 395 -5.37 7.60 11.72
N LEU A 396 -6.38 7.58 10.85
CA LEU A 396 -6.73 6.37 10.10
C LEU A 396 -5.83 6.14 8.88
N THR A 397 -5.41 7.21 8.19
CA THR A 397 -4.42 7.06 7.11
C THR A 397 -3.07 6.59 7.64
N GLY A 398 -2.73 6.93 8.88
CA GLY A 398 -1.46 6.62 9.52
C GLY A 398 -0.42 7.72 9.34
N LYS A 399 0.23 8.07 10.45
CA LYS A 399 1.22 9.16 10.53
C LYS A 399 2.36 9.02 9.52
N GLU A 400 2.80 7.78 9.29
CA GLU A 400 3.93 7.45 8.43
C GLU A 400 3.58 7.63 6.94
N ASN A 401 2.28 7.65 6.59
CA ASN A 401 1.79 7.75 5.22
C ASN A 401 1.56 9.19 4.76
N MET A 402 1.82 10.14 5.64
CA MET A 402 1.55 11.56 5.39
C MET A 402 2.81 12.41 5.33
N ALA A 403 2.69 13.53 4.61
CA ALA A 403 3.59 14.66 4.71
C ALA A 403 2.84 15.99 4.83
N GLN A 404 3.45 16.94 5.52
CA GLN A 404 2.95 18.30 5.53
C GLN A 404 3.17 18.96 4.18
N LEU A 405 2.12 19.48 3.58
CA LEU A 405 2.15 20.33 2.41
C LEU A 405 2.63 21.72 2.81
N ARG A 406 3.92 21.99 2.68
CA ARG A 406 4.52 23.29 3.03
C ARG A 406 4.29 24.29 1.90
N THR A 407 3.16 24.95 1.94
CA THR A 407 2.65 25.82 0.86
C THR A 407 3.61 26.93 0.41
N GLN A 408 4.47 27.41 1.31
CA GLN A 408 5.48 28.44 1.01
C GLN A 408 6.78 27.88 0.40
N HIS A 409 6.90 26.56 0.30
CA HIS A 409 8.11 25.88 -0.15
C HIS A 409 7.89 24.93 -1.33
N LEU A 410 6.68 24.88 -1.89
CA LEU A 410 6.34 23.94 -2.96
C LEU A 410 7.18 24.11 -4.23
N ASP A 411 7.72 25.31 -4.45
CA ASP A 411 8.61 25.66 -5.56
C ASP A 411 10.10 25.47 -5.24
N LYS A 412 10.44 24.95 -4.05
CA LYS A 412 11.83 24.77 -3.63
C LYS A 412 12.40 23.43 -4.05
N GLN A 413 13.66 23.40 -4.42
CA GLN A 413 14.42 22.30 -5.01
C GLN A 413 14.27 20.97 -4.26
N PHE A 414 14.21 20.86 -3.01
CA PHE A 414 14.17 19.57 -2.29
C PHE A 414 12.81 19.27 -1.67
N GLU A 415 11.77 20.06 -1.97
CA GLU A 415 10.48 19.90 -1.31
C GLU A 415 9.78 18.61 -1.72
N LEU A 416 9.77 18.30 -3.01
CA LEU A 416 9.03 17.16 -3.55
C LEU A 416 9.60 15.81 -3.07
N TYR A 417 10.90 15.72 -2.82
CA TYR A 417 11.51 14.50 -2.30
C TYR A 417 10.93 14.06 -0.94
N ARG A 418 10.42 14.99 -0.14
CA ARG A 418 9.77 14.69 1.14
C ARG A 418 8.45 13.94 1.00
N TYR A 419 7.86 13.95 -0.20
CA TYR A 419 6.60 13.28 -0.49
C TYR A 419 6.79 11.83 -0.94
N ARG A 420 8.04 11.38 -1.10
CA ARG A 420 8.37 9.98 -1.36
C ARG A 420 7.72 9.06 -0.33
N ALA A 421 7.13 7.96 -0.79
CA ALA A 421 6.42 6.98 0.04
C ALA A 421 5.21 7.54 0.83
N LYS A 422 4.72 8.74 0.52
CA LYS A 422 3.53 9.32 1.12
C LYS A 422 2.31 9.11 0.23
N THR A 423 1.14 9.07 0.84
CA THR A 423 -0.14 8.90 0.15
C THR A 423 -1.08 10.07 0.40
N LEU A 424 -0.83 10.83 1.48
CA LEU A 424 -1.61 12.00 1.88
C LEU A 424 -0.70 13.20 2.13
N LEU A 425 -1.01 14.32 1.48
CA LEU A 425 -0.38 15.61 1.75
C LEU A 425 -1.37 16.53 2.47
N SER A 426 -0.93 17.12 3.56
CA SER A 426 -1.78 17.88 4.47
C SER A 426 -1.32 19.33 4.59
N GLY A 427 -2.16 20.28 4.14
CA GLY A 427 -1.97 21.71 4.32
C GLY A 427 -2.88 22.26 5.44
N VAL A 428 -2.30 22.57 6.60
CA VAL A 428 -3.06 23.09 7.75
C VAL A 428 -2.96 24.60 7.80
N ASP A 429 -4.09 25.27 8.05
CA ASP A 429 -4.21 26.75 8.18
C ASP A 429 -3.53 27.50 7.04
N VAL A 430 -3.84 27.07 5.82
CA VAL A 430 -3.25 27.63 4.61
C VAL A 430 -3.83 29.04 4.35
N PRO A 431 -2.99 30.05 4.05
CA PRO A 431 -3.48 31.40 3.80
C PRO A 431 -4.31 31.44 2.51
N GLY A 432 -5.35 32.29 2.49
CA GLY A 432 -6.31 32.37 1.39
C GLY A 432 -5.71 32.67 0.01
N ASN A 433 -4.54 33.28 -0.05
CA ASN A 433 -3.83 33.59 -1.32
C ASN A 433 -2.86 32.50 -1.77
N PHE A 434 -2.83 31.33 -1.13
CA PHE A 434 -1.89 30.26 -1.41
C PHE A 434 -1.86 29.83 -2.90
N LEU A 435 -3.04 29.64 -3.48
CA LEU A 435 -3.16 29.21 -4.89
C LEU A 435 -2.82 30.32 -5.91
N GLN A 436 -2.52 31.54 -5.43
CA GLN A 436 -2.00 32.63 -6.24
C GLN A 436 -0.46 32.72 -6.24
N MET A 437 0.21 31.87 -5.45
CA MET A 437 1.67 31.78 -5.39
C MET A 437 2.20 30.79 -6.43
N GLY A 438 3.51 30.79 -6.67
CA GLY A 438 4.16 29.88 -7.63
C GLY A 438 3.91 28.39 -7.37
N GLY A 439 3.59 28.00 -6.13
CA GLY A 439 3.26 26.63 -5.75
C GLY A 439 1.96 26.07 -6.34
N ALA A 440 1.07 26.91 -6.87
CA ALA A 440 -0.19 26.46 -7.44
C ALA A 440 0.00 25.46 -8.60
N LYS A 441 1.00 25.68 -9.45
CA LYS A 441 1.32 24.78 -10.57
C LYS A 441 1.72 23.39 -10.07
N VAL A 442 2.46 23.35 -8.96
CA VAL A 442 2.91 22.10 -8.34
C VAL A 442 1.72 21.26 -7.84
N ILE A 443 0.69 21.89 -7.24
CA ILE A 443 -0.54 21.19 -6.81
C ILE A 443 -1.22 20.48 -7.98
N LYS A 444 -1.26 21.12 -9.16
CA LYS A 444 -1.84 20.51 -10.37
C LYS A 444 -1.08 19.24 -10.76
N GLY A 445 0.25 19.27 -10.73
CA GLY A 445 1.10 18.12 -10.99
C GLY A 445 0.95 17.04 -9.91
N LEU A 446 0.92 17.41 -8.62
CA LEU A 446 0.78 16.47 -7.49
C LEU A 446 -0.55 15.71 -7.48
N THR A 447 -1.58 16.19 -8.16
CA THR A 447 -2.90 15.54 -8.25
C THR A 447 -3.24 15.04 -9.65
N GLY A 448 -2.45 15.43 -10.67
CA GLY A 448 -2.78 15.22 -12.08
C GLY A 448 -2.29 13.90 -12.68
N GLY A 449 -1.48 13.13 -11.95
CA GLY A 449 -0.81 11.95 -12.49
C GLY A 449 0.51 12.28 -13.20
N ASP A 450 0.98 13.53 -13.13
CA ASP A 450 2.23 13.93 -13.78
C ASP A 450 3.45 13.29 -13.11
N VAL A 451 4.48 13.01 -13.91
CA VAL A 451 5.80 12.64 -13.40
C VAL A 451 6.53 13.92 -13.03
N LEU A 452 6.91 14.04 -11.76
CA LEU A 452 7.55 15.22 -11.20
C LEU A 452 8.97 14.88 -10.73
N ASP A 453 9.93 15.71 -11.08
CA ASP A 453 11.30 15.59 -10.60
C ASP A 453 11.36 15.92 -9.10
N ALA A 454 11.98 15.04 -8.34
CA ALA A 454 12.15 15.18 -6.90
C ALA A 454 13.62 15.00 -6.55
N GLU A 455 14.32 16.10 -6.34
CA GLU A 455 15.74 16.07 -5.99
C GLU A 455 15.93 15.78 -4.50
N GLY A 456 16.78 14.79 -4.19
CA GLY A 456 17.22 14.48 -2.84
C GLY A 456 18.62 15.04 -2.56
N LYS A 457 18.86 15.53 -1.35
CA LYS A 457 20.20 16.03 -0.98
C LYS A 457 21.21 14.87 -0.96
N GLY A 458 22.22 14.94 -1.82
CA GLY A 458 23.26 13.91 -1.94
C GLY A 458 22.89 12.71 -2.83
N ILE A 459 21.76 12.76 -3.53
CA ILE A 459 21.36 11.77 -4.53
C ILE A 459 21.67 12.36 -5.90
N ASN A 460 22.58 11.71 -6.63
CA ASN A 460 23.04 12.23 -7.94
C ASN A 460 22.09 11.89 -9.09
N ASP A 461 21.29 10.84 -8.94
CA ASP A 461 20.29 10.44 -9.94
C ASP A 461 18.92 11.01 -9.54
N GLY A 462 18.26 11.69 -10.47
CA GLY A 462 16.97 12.33 -10.23
C GLY A 462 15.91 11.28 -9.85
N TYR A 463 15.28 11.45 -8.70
CA TYR A 463 14.12 10.66 -8.29
C TYR A 463 12.85 11.29 -8.88
N HIS A 464 11.99 10.46 -9.40
CA HIS A 464 10.69 10.91 -9.93
C HIS A 464 9.57 10.44 -9.03
N ILE A 465 8.61 11.33 -8.75
CA ILE A 465 7.36 10.97 -8.09
C ILE A 465 6.21 11.05 -9.08
N ILE A 466 5.21 10.19 -8.91
CA ILE A 466 3.97 10.24 -9.67
C ILE A 466 2.97 11.07 -8.86
N GLY A 467 2.42 12.11 -9.49
CA GLY A 467 1.51 13.05 -8.87
C GLY A 467 0.09 12.53 -8.70
N ASN A 468 -0.09 11.47 -7.93
CA ASN A 468 -1.38 10.87 -7.61
C ASN A 468 -1.71 10.97 -6.10
N TYR A 469 -1.24 12.06 -5.46
CA TYR A 469 -1.41 12.27 -4.03
C TYR A 469 -2.82 12.71 -3.68
N ASN A 470 -3.34 12.21 -2.56
CA ASN A 470 -4.49 12.80 -1.89
C ASN A 470 -4.03 14.06 -1.15
N ILE A 471 -4.74 15.16 -1.32
CA ILE A 471 -4.37 16.44 -0.71
C ILE A 471 -5.57 16.99 0.06
N ILE A 472 -5.38 17.26 1.35
CA ILE A 472 -6.36 17.94 2.21
C ILE A 472 -5.77 19.27 2.67
N ILE A 473 -6.51 20.34 2.42
CA ILE A 473 -6.15 21.69 2.84
C ILE A 473 -7.21 22.19 3.82
N THR A 474 -6.79 22.73 4.97
CA THR A 474 -7.67 23.49 5.87
C THR A 474 -7.36 24.98 5.76
N ALA A 475 -8.39 25.80 5.71
CA ALA A 475 -8.28 27.26 5.65
C ALA A 475 -9.37 27.91 6.47
N ASN A 476 -9.07 29.07 7.06
CA ASN A 476 -10.06 29.88 7.78
C ASN A 476 -10.81 30.85 6.84
N GLU A 477 -10.31 31.02 5.62
CA GLU A 477 -10.89 31.83 4.56
C GLU A 477 -11.02 31.02 3.27
N LYS A 478 -11.91 31.44 2.35
CA LYS A 478 -11.93 30.88 1.00
C LYS A 478 -10.56 31.08 0.33
N LEU A 479 -10.09 30.05 -0.35
CA LEU A 479 -8.87 30.15 -1.14
C LEU A 479 -9.12 31.01 -2.39
N ARG A 480 -8.12 31.79 -2.78
CA ARG A 480 -8.11 32.52 -4.05
C ARG A 480 -7.23 31.79 -5.03
N VAL A 481 -7.74 31.59 -6.23
CA VAL A 481 -7.03 30.89 -7.29
C VAL A 481 -6.37 31.91 -8.22
N SER A 482 -5.15 31.62 -8.69
CA SER A 482 -4.57 32.36 -9.82
C SER A 482 -4.97 31.63 -11.09
N LEU A 483 -5.79 32.29 -11.91
CA LEU A 483 -6.39 31.60 -13.05
C LEU A 483 -5.50 31.62 -14.29
N GLU A 484 -4.72 32.66 -14.53
CA GLU A 484 -3.80 32.81 -15.67
C GLU A 484 -4.28 32.07 -16.94
N GLY A 485 -5.59 32.13 -17.23
CA GLY A 485 -6.21 31.44 -18.36
C GLY A 485 -6.58 29.97 -18.20
N ASP A 486 -6.40 29.36 -16.99
CA ASP A 486 -6.55 27.91 -16.79
C ASP A 486 -7.71 27.54 -15.81
N VAL A 487 -8.87 28.18 -16.02
CA VAL A 487 -10.08 28.00 -15.16
C VAL A 487 -10.53 26.57 -15.10
N GLU A 488 -10.57 25.88 -16.24
CA GLU A 488 -11.04 24.49 -16.34
C GLU A 488 -10.14 23.51 -15.59
N ALA A 489 -8.82 23.74 -15.57
CA ALA A 489 -7.90 22.90 -14.81
C ALA A 489 -8.15 23.01 -13.31
N TRP A 490 -8.59 24.17 -12.79
CA TRP A 490 -8.98 24.33 -11.41
C TRP A 490 -10.36 23.74 -11.12
N ARG A 491 -11.34 23.96 -12.01
CA ARG A 491 -12.70 23.45 -11.88
C ARG A 491 -12.71 21.93 -11.66
N ARG A 492 -11.93 21.21 -12.45
CA ARG A 492 -11.84 19.74 -12.36
C ARG A 492 -11.01 19.24 -11.18
N ARG A 493 -10.29 20.10 -10.43
CA ARG A 493 -9.42 19.70 -9.31
C ARG A 493 -9.96 20.07 -7.94
N LEU A 494 -10.86 21.02 -7.84
CA LEU A 494 -11.33 21.52 -6.56
C LEU A 494 -12.50 20.70 -6.02
N LEU A 495 -12.45 20.38 -4.73
CA LEU A 495 -13.59 20.00 -3.88
C LEU A 495 -13.63 20.97 -2.71
N LEU A 496 -14.76 21.62 -2.52
CA LEU A 496 -14.92 22.69 -1.54
C LEU A 496 -15.95 22.28 -0.48
N LEU A 497 -15.53 22.08 0.76
CA LEU A 497 -16.39 21.76 1.88
C LEU A 497 -16.41 22.93 2.89
N GLU A 498 -17.58 23.46 3.15
CA GLU A 498 -17.77 24.67 3.93
C GLU A 498 -18.18 24.37 5.38
N PHE A 499 -17.46 24.94 6.33
CA PHE A 499 -17.64 24.73 7.78
C PHE A 499 -18.15 26.03 8.42
N ASN A 500 -19.46 26.25 8.38
CA ASN A 500 -20.11 27.47 8.89
C ASN A 500 -20.78 27.26 10.25
N GLN A 501 -20.64 26.10 10.85
CA GLN A 501 -21.26 25.80 12.12
C GLN A 501 -20.51 26.47 13.28
N PRO A 502 -21.24 26.97 14.30
CA PRO A 502 -20.61 27.54 15.47
C PRO A 502 -19.79 26.49 16.23
N PRO A 503 -18.74 26.90 16.93
CA PRO A 503 -17.98 25.98 17.76
C PRO A 503 -18.88 25.32 18.82
N PRO A 504 -18.60 24.04 19.18
CA PRO A 504 -19.37 23.35 20.19
C PRO A 504 -19.26 24.05 21.55
N ALA A 505 -20.33 24.02 22.33
CA ALA A 505 -20.39 24.65 23.64
C ALA A 505 -19.30 24.15 24.60
N LYS A 506 -18.89 22.89 24.45
CA LYS A 506 -17.82 22.26 25.23
C LYS A 506 -16.80 21.64 24.31
N LYS A 507 -15.55 22.08 24.39
CA LYS A 507 -14.44 21.46 23.70
C LYS A 507 -14.01 20.19 24.43
N ILE A 508 -13.80 19.11 23.68
CA ILE A 508 -13.25 17.85 24.19
C ILE A 508 -11.78 17.80 23.77
N ASP A 509 -10.90 17.68 24.73
CA ASP A 509 -9.46 17.52 24.46
C ASP A 509 -9.20 16.20 23.75
N ARG A 510 -8.32 16.23 22.73
CA ARG A 510 -7.95 15.07 21.92
C ARG A 510 -9.17 14.30 21.39
N PHE A 511 -10.16 15.02 20.88
CA PHE A 511 -11.44 14.40 20.51
C PHE A 511 -11.30 13.44 19.34
N ALA A 512 -10.47 13.75 18.35
CA ALA A 512 -10.22 12.86 17.22
C ALA A 512 -9.61 11.52 17.67
N GLU A 513 -8.63 11.58 18.57
CA GLU A 513 -7.97 10.38 19.12
C GLU A 513 -8.98 9.51 19.89
N LYS A 514 -9.82 10.12 20.72
CA LYS A 514 -10.85 9.39 21.46
C LYS A 514 -11.85 8.69 20.55
N LEU A 515 -12.30 9.38 19.51
CA LEU A 515 -13.20 8.77 18.52
C LEU A 515 -12.56 7.60 17.82
N VAL A 516 -11.28 7.71 17.45
CA VAL A 516 -10.56 6.62 16.76
C VAL A 516 -10.25 5.47 17.73
N GLU A 517 -9.94 5.74 19.00
CA GLU A 517 -9.75 4.71 20.02
C GLU A 517 -11.05 3.92 20.27
N GLU A 518 -12.19 4.57 20.27
CA GLU A 518 -13.49 3.96 20.56
C GLU A 518 -14.15 3.31 19.33
N GLU A 519 -14.12 3.99 18.18
CA GLU A 519 -14.85 3.60 16.97
C GLU A 519 -13.96 3.43 15.73
N GLY A 520 -12.63 3.33 15.87
CA GLY A 520 -11.69 3.26 14.75
C GLY A 520 -12.10 2.25 13.66
N PRO A 521 -12.42 1.00 13.99
CA PRO A 521 -12.89 0.02 12.98
C PRO A 521 -14.18 0.43 12.26
N ALA A 522 -15.11 1.09 12.94
CA ALA A 522 -16.35 1.56 12.36
C ALA A 522 -16.13 2.80 11.45
N ILE A 523 -15.25 3.72 11.86
CA ILE A 523 -14.86 4.88 11.04
C ILE A 523 -14.11 4.40 9.79
N LEU A 524 -13.24 3.40 9.92
CA LEU A 524 -12.58 2.75 8.77
C LEU A 524 -13.61 2.16 7.81
N ALA A 525 -14.57 1.37 8.31
CA ALA A 525 -15.64 0.79 7.50
C ALA A 525 -16.46 1.86 6.78
N TRP A 526 -16.80 2.97 7.47
CA TRP A 526 -17.51 4.10 6.87
C TRP A 526 -16.70 4.73 5.71
N GLY A 527 -15.39 4.92 5.89
CA GLY A 527 -14.49 5.40 4.83
C GLY A 527 -14.42 4.43 3.64
N LEU A 528 -14.27 3.13 3.89
CA LEU A 528 -14.21 2.12 2.82
C LEU A 528 -15.51 2.05 2.02
N ARG A 529 -16.68 2.17 2.67
CA ARG A 529 -17.97 2.34 1.96
C ARG A 529 -17.96 3.58 1.07
N GLY A 530 -17.39 4.70 1.56
CA GLY A 530 -17.19 5.91 0.76
C GLY A 530 -16.36 5.67 -0.49
N PHE A 531 -15.29 4.88 -0.37
CA PHE A 531 -14.45 4.55 -1.52
C PHE A 531 -15.18 3.68 -2.56
N LEU A 532 -15.97 2.70 -2.13
CA LEU A 532 -16.81 1.90 -3.03
C LEU A 532 -17.82 2.78 -3.80
N LEU A 533 -18.43 3.77 -3.12
CA LEU A 533 -19.31 4.75 -3.77
C LEU A 533 -18.54 5.63 -4.76
N LEU A 534 -17.31 6.02 -4.44
CA LEU A 534 -16.45 6.78 -5.34
C LEU A 534 -16.07 5.96 -6.58
N GLN A 535 -15.69 4.69 -6.41
CA GLN A 535 -15.38 3.81 -7.55
C GLN A 535 -16.57 3.71 -8.52
N LYS A 536 -17.78 3.57 -7.97
CA LYS A 536 -19.00 3.57 -8.79
C LYS A 536 -19.20 4.89 -9.54
N ASP A 537 -18.96 6.03 -8.89
CA ASP A 537 -19.03 7.33 -9.58
C ASP A 537 -18.03 7.39 -10.74
N VAL A 538 -16.78 6.95 -10.49
CA VAL A 538 -15.71 6.97 -11.51
C VAL A 538 -16.01 6.01 -12.66
N GLU A 539 -16.54 4.82 -12.38
CA GLU A 539 -16.99 3.88 -13.41
C GLU A 539 -18.10 4.45 -14.29
N ASP A 540 -19.06 5.16 -13.67
CA ASP A 540 -20.23 5.70 -14.38
C ASP A 540 -19.93 7.00 -15.14
N THR A 541 -19.05 7.87 -14.60
CA THR A 541 -18.88 9.26 -15.08
C THR A 541 -17.45 9.69 -15.36
N GLY A 542 -16.46 8.88 -14.96
CA GLY A 542 -15.04 9.23 -15.01
C GLY A 542 -14.56 10.16 -13.89
N ASP A 543 -15.44 10.60 -12.98
CA ASP A 543 -15.14 11.53 -11.88
C ASP A 543 -16.10 11.32 -10.70
N ILE A 544 -15.84 11.97 -9.57
CA ILE A 544 -16.77 12.02 -8.44
C ILE A 544 -18.03 12.81 -8.82
N ARG A 545 -19.20 12.31 -8.50
CA ARG A 545 -20.46 13.04 -8.70
C ARG A 545 -20.58 14.17 -7.67
N LEU A 546 -20.80 15.38 -8.17
CA LEU A 546 -21.01 16.58 -7.39
C LEU A 546 -22.50 16.98 -7.40
N ALA A 547 -22.99 17.43 -6.27
CA ALA A 547 -24.29 18.09 -6.19
C ALA A 547 -24.23 19.52 -6.78
N ASP A 548 -25.38 20.06 -7.18
CA ASP A 548 -25.48 21.42 -7.76
C ASP A 548 -24.94 22.50 -6.82
N SER A 549 -25.14 22.34 -5.52
CA SER A 549 -24.59 23.24 -4.48
C SER A 549 -23.07 23.34 -4.54
N GLN A 550 -22.41 22.21 -4.77
CA GLN A 550 -20.94 22.14 -4.84
C GLN A 550 -20.40 22.66 -6.17
N VAL A 551 -21.06 22.33 -7.26
CA VAL A 551 -20.74 22.91 -8.58
C VAL A 551 -20.85 24.44 -8.53
N THR A 552 -21.93 24.96 -7.95
CA THR A 552 -22.15 26.39 -7.74
C THR A 552 -21.07 27.01 -6.86
N ARG A 553 -20.66 26.33 -5.80
CA ARG A 553 -19.61 26.79 -4.87
C ARG A 553 -18.25 26.90 -5.57
N ILE A 554 -17.89 25.90 -6.38
CA ILE A 554 -16.67 25.94 -7.20
C ILE A 554 -16.74 27.06 -8.24
N HIS A 555 -17.86 27.19 -8.94
CA HIS A 555 -18.09 28.26 -9.92
C HIS A 555 -17.92 29.64 -9.27
N ASN A 556 -18.55 29.89 -8.12
CA ASN A 556 -18.46 31.16 -7.41
C ASN A 556 -17.02 31.47 -6.95
N LEU A 557 -16.27 30.47 -6.49
CA LEU A 557 -14.85 30.67 -6.13
C LEU A 557 -14.01 31.09 -7.34
N LEU A 558 -14.23 30.48 -8.49
CA LEU A 558 -13.49 30.78 -9.71
C LEU A 558 -13.90 32.15 -10.26
N ALA A 559 -15.18 32.47 -10.29
CA ALA A 559 -15.70 33.77 -10.70
C ALA A 559 -15.20 34.93 -9.80
N GLU A 560 -15.20 34.72 -8.47
CA GLU A 560 -14.63 35.71 -7.52
C GLU A 560 -13.13 35.93 -7.80
N SER A 561 -12.39 34.88 -8.17
CA SER A 561 -10.98 34.97 -8.50
C SER A 561 -10.71 35.74 -9.82
N GLU A 562 -11.68 35.77 -10.73
CA GLU A 562 -11.69 36.54 -11.98
C GLU A 562 -12.54 37.84 -11.89
N SER A 563 -12.83 38.29 -10.69
CA SER A 563 -13.76 39.40 -10.46
C SER A 563 -13.47 40.69 -11.26
N VAL A 564 -12.19 40.98 -11.51
CA VAL A 564 -11.78 42.12 -12.35
C VAL A 564 -12.16 41.89 -13.82
N ASP A 565 -11.95 40.70 -14.33
CA ASP A 565 -12.30 40.30 -15.70
C ASP A 565 -13.83 40.37 -15.92
N HIS A 566 -14.59 39.83 -14.96
CA HIS A 566 -16.05 39.88 -14.98
C HIS A 566 -16.56 41.33 -14.93
N PHE A 567 -16.04 42.13 -14.01
CA PHE A 567 -16.38 43.53 -13.94
C PHE A 567 -16.13 44.30 -15.24
N ILE A 568 -14.93 44.09 -15.84
CA ILE A 568 -14.58 44.74 -17.11
C ILE A 568 -15.47 44.25 -18.26
N LYS A 569 -15.80 43.01 -18.31
CA LYS A 569 -16.68 42.44 -19.36
C LYS A 569 -18.11 42.96 -19.26
N GLU A 570 -18.65 43.00 -18.06
CA GLU A 570 -20.07 43.32 -17.82
C GLU A 570 -20.37 44.79 -17.69
N ARG A 571 -19.47 45.58 -17.07
CA ARG A 571 -19.73 46.94 -16.67
C ARG A 571 -18.94 48.02 -17.43
N VAL A 572 -17.95 47.63 -18.21
CA VAL A 572 -17.07 48.58 -18.90
C VAL A 572 -17.32 48.58 -20.41
N GLU A 573 -17.59 49.76 -20.95
CA GLU A 573 -17.88 50.00 -22.34
C GLU A 573 -16.93 51.00 -22.97
N LYS A 574 -16.71 50.91 -24.30
CA LYS A 574 -15.98 51.93 -25.07
C LYS A 574 -16.96 53.01 -25.48
N VAL A 575 -16.83 54.19 -24.90
CA VAL A 575 -17.65 55.36 -25.22
C VAL A 575 -16.74 56.54 -25.52
N LYS A 576 -16.78 57.04 -26.75
CA LYS A 576 -15.93 58.17 -27.20
C LYS A 576 -16.19 59.41 -26.34
N GLY A 577 -15.14 60.01 -25.84
CA GLY A 577 -15.21 61.22 -24.99
C GLY A 577 -15.37 60.96 -23.50
N SER A 578 -15.83 59.80 -23.10
CA SER A 578 -15.93 59.45 -21.69
C SER A 578 -14.56 59.19 -21.05
N VAL A 579 -14.43 59.49 -19.79
CA VAL A 579 -13.19 59.25 -19.00
C VAL A 579 -13.54 58.69 -17.67
N VAL A 580 -12.70 57.83 -17.13
CA VAL A 580 -12.82 57.29 -15.74
C VAL A 580 -11.45 57.33 -15.07
N SER A 581 -11.36 57.86 -13.89
CA SER A 581 -10.16 57.84 -13.11
C SER A 581 -9.93 56.43 -12.52
N MET A 582 -8.67 56.05 -12.25
CA MET A 582 -8.35 54.78 -11.61
C MET A 582 -9.00 54.64 -10.24
N GLU A 583 -9.13 55.74 -9.50
CA GLU A 583 -9.77 55.79 -8.17
C GLU A 583 -11.26 55.46 -8.28
N GLU A 584 -11.95 56.08 -9.21
CA GLU A 584 -13.39 55.85 -9.51
C GLU A 584 -13.59 54.42 -10.05
N PHE A 585 -12.71 53.95 -10.94
CA PHE A 585 -12.76 52.59 -11.45
C PHE A 585 -12.67 51.56 -10.31
N VAL A 586 -11.73 51.73 -9.35
CA VAL A 586 -11.57 50.87 -8.19
C VAL A 586 -12.80 50.93 -7.27
N GLN A 587 -13.41 52.12 -7.10
CA GLN A 587 -14.61 52.27 -6.30
C GLN A 587 -15.80 51.53 -6.94
N LEU A 588 -16.03 51.69 -8.23
CA LEU A 588 -17.10 51.01 -8.98
C LEU A 588 -16.90 49.50 -8.99
N TYR A 589 -15.65 49.05 -9.12
CA TYR A 589 -15.30 47.62 -8.97
C TYR A 589 -15.65 47.11 -7.56
N GLY A 590 -15.40 47.90 -6.50
CA GLY A 590 -15.74 47.53 -5.15
C GLY A 590 -17.26 47.39 -4.96
N LEU A 591 -18.06 48.30 -5.53
CA LEU A 591 -19.52 48.21 -5.54
C LEU A 591 -20.03 47.00 -6.28
N TYR A 592 -19.46 46.70 -7.47
CA TYR A 592 -19.79 45.49 -8.22
C TYR A 592 -19.49 44.21 -7.43
N CYS A 593 -18.34 44.14 -6.78
CA CYS A 593 -18.04 43.00 -5.92
C CYS A 593 -19.05 42.86 -4.78
N ALA A 594 -19.49 43.96 -4.19
CA ALA A 594 -20.51 43.95 -3.12
C ALA A 594 -21.87 43.44 -3.66
N GLU A 595 -22.30 43.87 -4.84
CA GLU A 595 -23.51 43.35 -5.52
C GLU A 595 -23.44 41.83 -5.75
N MET A 596 -22.27 41.34 -6.17
CA MET A 596 -22.04 39.91 -6.44
C MET A 596 -21.77 39.07 -5.19
N GLY A 597 -21.69 39.72 -4.00
CA GLY A 597 -21.31 39.06 -2.75
C GLY A 597 -19.85 38.61 -2.71
N TRP A 598 -18.99 39.19 -3.54
CA TRP A 598 -17.58 38.89 -3.63
C TRP A 598 -16.72 39.82 -2.78
N ARG A 599 -15.56 39.32 -2.35
CA ARG A 599 -14.56 40.13 -1.66
C ARG A 599 -13.67 40.87 -2.69
N PRO A 600 -13.65 42.19 -2.73
CA PRO A 600 -12.85 42.92 -3.72
C PRO A 600 -11.36 42.71 -3.50
N LEU A 601 -10.60 42.62 -4.58
CA LEU A 601 -9.15 42.71 -4.54
C LEU A 601 -8.74 44.13 -4.08
N ALA A 602 -7.58 44.25 -3.44
CA ALA A 602 -7.11 45.53 -2.91
C ALA A 602 -5.61 45.75 -3.16
N GLY A 603 -5.15 46.98 -3.00
CA GLY A 603 -3.74 47.38 -3.04
C GLY A 603 -3.16 47.60 -4.44
N SER A 604 -1.87 47.71 -4.51
CA SER A 604 -1.14 47.98 -5.76
C SER A 604 -1.34 46.89 -6.84
N ARG A 605 -1.52 45.64 -6.42
CA ARG A 605 -1.79 44.50 -7.31
C ARG A 605 -3.09 44.67 -8.10
N LEU A 606 -4.14 45.21 -7.48
CA LEU A 606 -5.41 45.51 -8.17
C LEU A 606 -5.19 46.51 -9.29
N SER A 607 -4.47 47.58 -9.05
CA SER A 607 -4.20 48.61 -10.08
C SER A 607 -3.38 48.09 -11.24
N HIS A 608 -2.46 47.13 -11.01
CA HIS A 608 -1.72 46.47 -12.10
C HIS A 608 -2.64 45.55 -12.89
N LEU A 609 -3.44 44.73 -12.21
CA LEU A 609 -4.35 43.80 -12.85
C LEU A 609 -5.40 44.54 -13.70
N ILE A 610 -5.97 45.61 -13.20
CA ILE A 610 -6.91 46.45 -13.99
C ILE A 610 -6.26 46.96 -15.27
N ARG A 611 -5.02 47.46 -15.22
CA ARG A 611 -4.32 47.95 -16.42
C ARG A 611 -4.14 46.86 -17.45
N ASP A 612 -3.63 45.70 -17.01
CA ASP A 612 -3.35 44.55 -17.88
C ASP A 612 -4.65 44.04 -18.52
N LYS A 613 -5.71 43.89 -17.73
CA LYS A 613 -7.01 43.40 -18.21
C LYS A 613 -7.77 44.43 -19.07
N MET A 614 -7.64 45.71 -18.79
CA MET A 614 -8.19 46.77 -19.68
C MET A 614 -7.48 46.80 -21.02
N LEU A 615 -6.17 46.57 -21.06
CA LEU A 615 -5.45 46.45 -22.32
C LEU A 615 -5.87 45.17 -23.07
N GLU A 616 -5.96 44.06 -22.40
CA GLU A 616 -6.36 42.75 -22.97
C GLU A 616 -7.81 42.80 -23.50
N LEU A 617 -8.78 43.14 -22.64
CA LEU A 617 -10.22 43.00 -22.94
C LEU A 617 -10.82 44.19 -23.65
N ARG A 618 -10.27 45.40 -23.47
CA ARG A 618 -10.79 46.63 -24.03
C ARG A 618 -9.80 47.38 -24.93
N GLN A 619 -8.60 46.86 -25.12
CA GLN A 619 -7.50 47.49 -25.87
C GLN A 619 -7.30 48.97 -25.45
N SER A 620 -7.42 49.23 -24.15
CA SER A 620 -7.33 50.55 -23.57
C SER A 620 -6.14 50.68 -22.64
N ASN A 621 -5.23 51.59 -22.94
CA ASN A 621 -4.07 51.92 -22.16
C ASN A 621 -4.40 52.97 -21.10
N ILE A 622 -3.72 52.88 -19.93
CA ILE A 622 -3.83 53.91 -18.92
C ILE A 622 -3.25 55.24 -19.39
N SER A 623 -3.95 56.33 -19.16
CA SER A 623 -3.48 57.69 -19.39
C SER A 623 -3.01 58.29 -18.07
N ASN A 624 -1.94 59.07 -18.11
CA ASN A 624 -1.40 59.73 -16.93
C ASN A 624 -2.22 60.95 -16.46
N SER A 625 -3.12 61.45 -17.35
CA SER A 625 -3.98 62.56 -17.06
C SER A 625 -5.32 62.41 -17.78
N VAL A 626 -6.38 62.04 -17.06
CA VAL A 626 -7.76 61.94 -17.60
C VAL A 626 -8.66 63.02 -17.00
N GLN A 627 -8.57 63.31 -15.67
CA GLN A 627 -9.31 64.35 -14.96
C GLN A 627 -8.37 64.94 -13.93
N LYS A 628 -8.24 66.29 -13.89
CA LYS A 628 -7.44 67.01 -12.88
C LYS A 628 -6.10 66.34 -12.56
N SER A 629 -5.36 65.89 -13.60
CA SER A 629 -4.10 65.19 -13.49
C SER A 629 -4.15 63.81 -12.85
N LYS A 630 -5.31 63.16 -12.70
CA LYS A 630 -5.48 61.80 -12.20
C LYS A 630 -5.18 60.77 -13.31
N LYS A 631 -4.58 59.65 -12.96
CA LYS A 631 -4.40 58.50 -13.86
C LYS A 631 -5.75 57.81 -14.09
N GLY A 632 -5.97 57.29 -15.29
CA GLY A 632 -7.22 56.60 -15.62
C GLY A 632 -7.32 56.19 -17.09
N PHE A 633 -8.53 55.94 -17.59
CA PHE A 633 -8.79 55.46 -18.93
C PHE A 633 -9.62 56.51 -19.70
N ARG A 634 -9.29 56.69 -20.98
CA ARG A 634 -10.00 57.54 -21.96
C ARG A 634 -10.86 56.72 -22.87
N ASN A 635 -11.97 57.29 -23.31
CA ASN A 635 -12.98 56.66 -24.17
C ASN A 635 -13.55 55.37 -23.54
N ILE A 636 -13.65 55.37 -22.23
CA ILE A 636 -14.16 54.28 -21.41
C ILE A 636 -15.24 54.86 -20.49
N ARG A 637 -16.36 54.16 -20.42
CA ARG A 637 -17.45 54.39 -19.45
C ARG A 637 -17.65 53.13 -18.62
N VAL A 638 -17.87 53.27 -17.34
CA VAL A 638 -18.24 52.20 -16.42
C VAL A 638 -19.69 52.38 -16.00
N GLN A 639 -20.52 51.36 -16.05
CA GLN A 639 -21.90 51.41 -15.59
C GLN A 639 -21.94 51.78 -14.10
N GLY A 640 -22.81 52.71 -13.74
CA GLY A 640 -22.86 53.25 -12.38
C GLY A 640 -21.99 54.50 -12.17
N GLN A 641 -21.26 54.94 -13.19
CA GLN A 641 -20.55 56.22 -13.18
C GLN A 641 -21.55 57.37 -13.16
N GLU A 642 -21.41 58.31 -12.24
CA GLU A 642 -22.23 59.52 -12.22
C GLU A 642 -21.94 60.35 -13.44
N GLU A 643 -22.97 60.78 -14.18
CA GLU A 643 -22.82 61.70 -15.30
C GLU A 643 -22.45 63.10 -14.73
N GLU A 644 -21.16 63.43 -14.68
CA GLU A 644 -20.76 64.81 -14.59
C GLU A 644 -21.23 65.51 -15.88
N GLY A 645 -22.29 66.29 -15.73
CA GLY A 645 -22.82 67.11 -16.85
C GLY A 645 -21.71 68.01 -17.40
N TYR A 646 -21.20 67.63 -18.56
CA TYR A 646 -20.46 68.59 -19.36
C TYR A 646 -21.45 69.63 -19.85
N ALA A 647 -21.48 70.79 -19.16
CA ALA A 647 -22.01 72.00 -19.73
C ALA A 647 -21.21 72.26 -21.06
N ASP A 648 -21.92 72.28 -22.18
CA ASP A 648 -21.41 72.78 -23.46
C ASP A 648 -20.74 74.13 -23.20
N ALA A 649 -19.41 74.15 -23.27
CA ALA A 649 -18.70 75.40 -23.45
C ALA A 649 -18.58 75.60 -24.97
N ASP A 650 -19.60 76.17 -25.55
CA ASP A 650 -19.46 76.94 -26.76
C ASP A 650 -18.48 78.07 -26.49
N TYR A 651 -17.27 77.98 -27.07
CA TYR A 651 -16.54 79.07 -27.76
C TYR A 651 -15.29 78.49 -28.40
#